data_73867ffefe0bf50e9ebd7f6c739ad9b9
#
_entry.id   73867ffefe0bf50e9ebd7f6c739ad9b9
#
_cell.length_a   1.000
_cell.length_b   1.000
_cell.length_c   1.000
_cell.angle_alpha   90.00
_cell.angle_beta   90.00
_cell.angle_gamma   90.00
#
_symmetry.space_group_name_H-M   'P 1'
#
loop_
_entity.id
_entity.type
_entity.pdbx_description
1 polymer ?
#
loop_
_entity_poly.entity_id
_entity_poly.type
_entity_poly.pdbx_seq_one_letter_code
_entity_poly.pdbx_strand_id
1 'polypeptide(L)'
;MQTMIKTALTVLAILLPALVSAHDFEVNGIYYNINGNEATVTYQGSYAGQYNEYSGAIVIPETVTNDGITYAVTSIGEHAFENCSDMTSLELPSSVTAIGSWAFYGCSGLKSFEIPNSVTTINDYTFCRCSGLTDVVVPNSVKTIGMSAFYTCSGMTNLSIGTGVISIDRYAFKGCSSLTNLTIPSNVHEIKECAFEQCNSLTNVTMGSGVTIVGKDAFLDCTNLTKVTAIDLTPWCRINFATQKANPLYYAHHLYLGAAEVTNLTIPASITSIGDYTFTGCSGLTSVSFPNSVTGIGSYAFSECTGLTSVTIPSAVATIGRSAFYGCTGLASLSLGNGVTTIGSYAFQKCSSLTTLNIPNSVTAIQEGAFSRCEGLSSVNLGNSVVTLGNYAFEVCTGLKCVVIPNSVKTIGSCAFYGCDTMTDVIIGNSVTAIGYSAFAYCHSLKGVVIPDAVITIDNSAFSGCNSMTSAKIGNSVTTIGSSAFERCTSLSDLTIGQSVASIRNSAFRNCEALTSVVIPNSVTEIDNCAFIECSALTDVTIGNSVTNIGYSTFAECSALTSVAIPNSVTSIGMDAFKNCSGMTSITLSNSLTTIEESTFEGCSALESIVIPGSVTTVGYHAFANCYGLASITLPTSITSLAYYAFESCYHISSVTLTGEGEWRGGTISILRAVSVSIPNGITSVKGMYLKPSVVYCYAMTPPACDANSFTDYSGTLHVPAAALAAYQAAPYWQNFMNIVGDAVEATPGDVNGDNKVSISDVSALINYLLSGDDTGLKIANADLNSDSKVSIADVSSLINLLLSSDTE
;
A
#
# COMPACT_ATOMS: atom_id res chain seq x y z
N MET A 1 -87.60 3.17 -28.53
CA MET A 1 -87.09 2.26 -27.50
C MET A 1 -86.50 0.97 -28.10
N GLN A 2 -87.12 0.34 -29.13
CA GLN A 2 -86.50 -0.87 -29.76
C GLN A 2 -85.18 -0.58 -30.54
N THR A 3 -84.99 0.63 -31.08
CA THR A 3 -83.77 0.97 -31.83
C THR A 3 -82.61 1.22 -30.91
N MET A 4 -82.86 1.74 -29.71
CA MET A 4 -81.82 1.94 -28.72
C MET A 4 -81.36 0.63 -28.08
N ILE A 5 -82.22 -0.38 -27.94
CA ILE A 5 -81.85 -1.68 -27.37
C ILE A 5 -81.06 -2.51 -28.40
N LYS A 6 -81.35 -2.39 -29.75
CA LYS A 6 -80.50 -3.01 -30.78
C LYS A 6 -79.12 -2.42 -30.88
N THR A 7 -78.96 -1.07 -30.72
CA THR A 7 -77.66 -0.39 -30.73
C THR A 7 -76.88 -0.70 -29.45
N ALA A 8 -77.55 -0.83 -28.31
CA ALA A 8 -76.90 -1.22 -27.06
C ALA A 8 -76.43 -2.70 -27.07
N LEU A 9 -77.13 -3.58 -27.65
CA LEU A 9 -76.77 -5.00 -27.85
C LEU A 9 -75.65 -5.14 -28.89
N THR A 10 -75.57 -4.30 -29.93
CA THR A 10 -74.51 -4.33 -30.93
C THR A 10 -73.21 -3.67 -30.35
N VAL A 11 -73.32 -2.66 -29.50
CA VAL A 11 -72.18 -2.05 -28.80
C VAL A 11 -71.68 -2.95 -27.68
N LEU A 12 -72.58 -3.73 -27.04
CA LEU A 12 -72.15 -4.69 -26.00
C LEU A 12 -71.47 -5.89 -26.63
N ALA A 13 -71.78 -6.29 -27.87
CA ALA A 13 -71.10 -7.34 -28.62
C ALA A 13 -69.69 -6.87 -29.15
N ILE A 14 -69.45 -5.56 -29.25
CA ILE A 14 -68.19 -5.01 -29.71
C ILE A 14 -67.19 -4.69 -28.49
N LEU A 15 -67.71 -4.75 -27.26
CA LEU A 15 -66.97 -4.49 -26.02
C LEU A 15 -66.69 -5.72 -25.16
N LEU A 16 -67.03 -6.95 -25.62
CA LEU A 16 -66.38 -8.13 -25.13
C LEU A 16 -64.97 -8.15 -25.75
N PRO A 17 -63.87 -8.01 -25.04
CA PRO A 17 -62.59 -8.44 -25.57
C PRO A 17 -62.87 -9.90 -26.04
N ALA A 18 -62.66 -10.19 -27.34
CA ALA A 18 -62.47 -11.56 -27.73
C ALA A 18 -61.48 -12.18 -26.74
N LEU A 19 -61.96 -13.08 -25.90
CA LEU A 19 -61.08 -13.98 -25.19
C LEU A 19 -60.32 -14.68 -26.29
N VAL A 20 -59.14 -14.22 -26.63
CA VAL A 20 -58.23 -14.94 -27.52
C VAL A 20 -57.88 -16.18 -26.73
N SER A 21 -58.59 -17.26 -27.01
CA SER A 21 -58.26 -18.58 -26.51
C SER A 21 -56.85 -18.90 -26.98
N ALA A 22 -55.96 -19.33 -26.11
CA ALA A 22 -54.62 -19.76 -26.48
C ALA A 22 -54.62 -21.12 -27.19
N HIS A 23 -55.78 -21.70 -27.37
CA HIS A 23 -56.02 -22.99 -28.04
C HIS A 23 -57.17 -22.93 -29.03
N ASP A 24 -57.09 -23.79 -30.01
CA ASP A 24 -58.16 -23.92 -31.07
C ASP A 24 -59.24 -24.85 -30.60
N PHE A 25 -58.94 -25.91 -29.87
CA PHE A 25 -59.94 -26.90 -29.38
C PHE A 25 -59.39 -27.64 -28.13
N GLU A 26 -60.26 -28.34 -27.46
CA GLU A 26 -60.02 -29.20 -26.30
C GLU A 26 -60.52 -30.65 -26.54
N VAL A 27 -59.69 -31.63 -26.10
CA VAL A 27 -60.09 -33.03 -26.07
C VAL A 27 -59.70 -33.68 -24.78
N ASN A 28 -60.62 -34.21 -24.00
CA ASN A 28 -60.38 -34.89 -22.70
C ASN A 28 -59.64 -34.05 -21.67
N GLY A 29 -59.91 -32.77 -21.66
CA GLY A 29 -59.24 -31.82 -20.75
C GLY A 29 -57.83 -31.38 -21.21
N ILE A 30 -57.44 -31.72 -22.42
CA ILE A 30 -56.14 -31.29 -23.00
C ILE A 30 -56.40 -30.31 -24.14
N TYR A 31 -55.68 -29.20 -24.17
CA TYR A 31 -55.87 -28.11 -25.11
C TYR A 31 -54.90 -28.23 -26.28
N TYR A 32 -55.36 -27.95 -27.49
CA TYR A 32 -54.61 -28.13 -28.73
C TYR A 32 -54.71 -26.92 -29.65
N ASN A 33 -53.61 -26.64 -30.36
CA ASN A 33 -53.57 -25.74 -31.51
C ASN A 33 -53.38 -26.55 -32.79
N ILE A 34 -54.03 -26.13 -33.86
CA ILE A 34 -53.98 -26.76 -35.20
C ILE A 34 -52.84 -26.14 -36.00
N ASN A 35 -51.96 -26.96 -36.54
CA ASN A 35 -50.93 -26.56 -37.47
C ASN A 35 -51.05 -27.46 -38.76
N GLY A 36 -51.86 -27.07 -39.72
CA GLY A 36 -52.15 -27.90 -40.91
C GLY A 36 -52.86 -29.20 -40.52
N ASN A 37 -52.22 -30.35 -40.71
CA ASN A 37 -52.73 -31.65 -40.35
C ASN A 37 -52.24 -32.17 -38.99
N GLU A 38 -51.56 -31.35 -38.26
CA GLU A 38 -50.95 -31.69 -36.97
C GLU A 38 -51.59 -30.88 -35.83
N ALA A 39 -51.51 -31.44 -34.63
CA ALA A 39 -51.95 -30.80 -33.42
C ALA A 39 -50.75 -30.59 -32.49
N THR A 40 -50.69 -29.41 -31.87
CA THR A 40 -49.74 -29.04 -30.86
C THR A 40 -50.45 -28.93 -29.51
N VAL A 41 -50.01 -29.64 -28.48
CA VAL A 41 -50.51 -29.47 -27.10
C VAL A 41 -50.17 -28.08 -26.61
N THR A 42 -51.16 -27.39 -26.03
CA THR A 42 -50.98 -26.02 -25.49
C THR A 42 -51.69 -25.85 -24.16
N TYR A 43 -51.91 -24.63 -23.70
CA TYR A 43 -52.52 -24.26 -22.42
C TYR A 43 -53.90 -23.60 -22.64
N GLN A 44 -54.75 -23.58 -21.60
CA GLN A 44 -55.98 -22.83 -21.52
C GLN A 44 -55.70 -21.34 -21.32
N GLY A 45 -56.53 -20.47 -21.64
CA GLY A 45 -56.45 -19.05 -21.29
C GLY A 45 -55.61 -18.21 -22.22
N SER A 46 -55.52 -16.90 -21.91
CA SER A 46 -54.88 -15.90 -22.76
C SER A 46 -53.41 -15.60 -22.37
N TYR A 47 -52.90 -16.14 -21.26
CA TYR A 47 -51.54 -15.97 -20.82
C TYR A 47 -50.96 -17.29 -20.26
N ALA A 48 -49.76 -17.63 -20.68
CA ALA A 48 -49.04 -18.80 -20.22
C ALA A 48 -48.79 -18.74 -18.70
N GLY A 49 -48.86 -19.90 -18.01
CA GLY A 49 -48.53 -20.04 -16.60
C GLY A 49 -49.54 -19.43 -15.62
N GLN A 50 -50.72 -18.99 -16.09
CA GLN A 50 -51.74 -18.36 -15.25
C GLN A 50 -52.51 -19.38 -14.38
N TYR A 51 -52.57 -20.64 -14.80
CA TYR A 51 -53.34 -21.70 -14.16
C TYR A 51 -52.54 -23.01 -14.07
N ASN A 52 -52.67 -23.73 -12.95
CA ASN A 52 -52.24 -25.13 -12.77
C ASN A 52 -53.35 -26.02 -13.41
N GLU A 53 -53.39 -26.07 -14.74
CA GLU A 53 -54.52 -26.62 -15.49
C GLU A 53 -54.54 -28.14 -15.51
N TYR A 54 -53.30 -28.73 -15.43
CA TYR A 54 -53.12 -30.15 -15.56
C TYR A 54 -52.66 -30.74 -14.23
N SER A 55 -53.31 -31.82 -13.79
CA SER A 55 -53.03 -32.52 -12.54
C SER A 55 -53.02 -34.02 -12.67
N GLY A 56 -52.35 -34.74 -11.78
CA GLY A 56 -52.29 -36.20 -11.77
C GLY A 56 -51.44 -36.78 -12.90
N ALA A 57 -51.86 -37.93 -13.43
CA ALA A 57 -51.20 -38.63 -14.52
C ALA A 57 -51.89 -38.22 -15.87
N ILE A 58 -51.12 -37.71 -16.81
CA ILE A 58 -51.57 -37.26 -18.12
C ILE A 58 -51.01 -38.19 -19.18
N VAL A 59 -51.87 -38.53 -20.17
CA VAL A 59 -51.52 -39.32 -21.36
C VAL A 59 -51.88 -38.50 -22.59
N ILE A 60 -50.92 -38.17 -23.43
CA ILE A 60 -51.14 -37.51 -24.71
C ILE A 60 -51.30 -38.56 -25.77
N PRO A 61 -52.49 -38.58 -26.51
CA PRO A 61 -52.70 -39.54 -27.56
C PRO A 61 -51.93 -39.26 -28.85
N GLU A 62 -51.71 -40.30 -29.70
CA GLU A 62 -51.01 -40.08 -30.99
C GLU A 62 -51.78 -39.17 -31.93
N THR A 63 -53.11 -39.19 -31.84
CA THR A 63 -54.05 -38.42 -32.72
C THR A 63 -55.21 -37.87 -31.89
N VAL A 64 -55.69 -36.71 -32.29
CA VAL A 64 -56.89 -36.09 -31.72
C VAL A 64 -57.87 -35.72 -32.88
N THR A 65 -59.21 -35.78 -32.61
CA THR A 65 -60.23 -35.44 -33.61
C THR A 65 -61.01 -34.21 -33.17
N ASN A 66 -61.11 -33.21 -34.02
CA ASN A 66 -61.91 -31.99 -33.84
C ASN A 66 -62.77 -31.78 -35.12
N ASP A 67 -64.06 -31.59 -34.96
CA ASP A 67 -65.06 -31.37 -36.05
C ASP A 67 -64.97 -32.43 -37.17
N GLY A 68 -64.69 -33.69 -36.81
CA GLY A 68 -64.58 -34.81 -37.74
C GLY A 68 -63.23 -34.91 -38.47
N ILE A 69 -62.26 -34.04 -38.22
CA ILE A 69 -60.91 -34.06 -38.77
C ILE A 69 -59.98 -34.61 -37.74
N THR A 70 -59.19 -35.65 -38.12
CA THR A 70 -58.15 -36.25 -37.21
C THR A 70 -56.76 -35.60 -37.43
N TYR A 71 -56.13 -35.12 -36.39
CA TYR A 71 -54.85 -34.48 -36.39
C TYR A 71 -53.79 -35.36 -35.64
N ALA A 72 -52.60 -35.49 -36.19
CA ALA A 72 -51.48 -36.14 -35.46
C ALA A 72 -50.96 -35.21 -34.41
N VAL A 73 -50.74 -35.69 -33.21
CA VAL A 73 -50.10 -34.91 -32.14
C VAL A 73 -48.58 -35.01 -32.30
N THR A 74 -47.97 -33.97 -32.83
CA THR A 74 -46.53 -33.96 -33.19
C THR A 74 -45.65 -33.07 -32.33
N SER A 75 -46.25 -32.20 -31.49
CA SER A 75 -45.49 -31.29 -30.65
C SER A 75 -46.19 -30.92 -29.36
N ILE A 76 -45.36 -30.59 -28.35
CA ILE A 76 -45.75 -29.89 -27.15
C ILE A 76 -45.35 -28.42 -27.33
N GLY A 77 -46.33 -27.53 -27.25
CA GLY A 77 -46.12 -26.09 -27.44
C GLY A 77 -45.34 -25.41 -26.34
N GLU A 78 -44.92 -24.19 -26.61
CA GLU A 78 -44.34 -23.32 -25.63
C GLU A 78 -45.30 -23.08 -24.46
N HIS A 79 -44.80 -23.14 -23.21
CA HIS A 79 -45.59 -22.98 -21.97
C HIS A 79 -46.75 -24.00 -21.78
N ALA A 80 -46.83 -25.08 -22.53
CA ALA A 80 -48.01 -25.97 -22.57
C ALA A 80 -48.42 -26.53 -21.18
N PHE A 81 -47.46 -26.84 -20.32
CA PHE A 81 -47.68 -27.33 -18.97
C PHE A 81 -47.01 -26.44 -17.91
N GLU A 82 -46.81 -25.17 -18.22
CA GLU A 82 -46.12 -24.24 -17.30
C GLU A 82 -46.86 -24.17 -15.96
N ASN A 83 -46.08 -24.33 -14.84
CA ASN A 83 -46.57 -24.31 -13.45
C ASN A 83 -47.60 -25.37 -13.09
N CYS A 84 -47.74 -26.46 -13.88
CA CYS A 84 -48.60 -27.60 -13.53
C CYS A 84 -47.98 -28.44 -12.41
N SER A 85 -47.93 -27.86 -11.17
CA SER A 85 -47.26 -28.42 -10.02
C SER A 85 -47.88 -29.74 -9.52
N ASP A 86 -49.16 -29.96 -9.81
CA ASP A 86 -49.92 -31.15 -9.36
C ASP A 86 -49.89 -32.29 -10.40
N MET A 87 -49.26 -32.09 -11.55
CA MET A 87 -48.99 -33.10 -12.55
C MET A 87 -47.90 -34.07 -12.03
N THR A 88 -48.25 -35.37 -11.93
CA THR A 88 -47.34 -36.38 -11.33
C THR A 88 -46.58 -37.23 -12.35
N SER A 89 -47.16 -37.42 -13.55
CA SER A 89 -46.54 -38.10 -14.69
C SER A 89 -47.15 -37.64 -16.01
N LEU A 90 -46.38 -37.78 -17.09
CA LEU A 90 -46.79 -37.47 -18.46
C LEU A 90 -46.24 -38.55 -19.40
N GLU A 91 -47.15 -39.14 -20.18
CA GLU A 91 -46.79 -40.06 -21.26
C GLU A 91 -46.99 -39.36 -22.61
N LEU A 92 -45.93 -39.31 -23.42
CA LEU A 92 -45.94 -38.73 -24.76
C LEU A 92 -45.91 -39.80 -25.84
N PRO A 93 -46.66 -39.66 -26.93
CA PRO A 93 -46.63 -40.59 -28.06
C PRO A 93 -45.29 -40.40 -28.83
N SER A 94 -44.94 -41.48 -29.57
CA SER A 94 -43.73 -41.45 -30.42
C SER A 94 -43.79 -40.48 -31.59
N SER A 95 -44.96 -39.96 -31.91
CA SER A 95 -45.21 -38.94 -32.92
C SER A 95 -44.71 -37.56 -32.51
N VAL A 96 -44.47 -37.31 -31.21
CA VAL A 96 -43.95 -36.01 -30.73
C VAL A 96 -42.49 -35.86 -31.10
N THR A 97 -42.19 -34.87 -31.94
CA THR A 97 -40.82 -34.55 -32.43
C THR A 97 -40.25 -33.27 -31.85
N ALA A 98 -41.11 -32.44 -31.24
CA ALA A 98 -40.71 -31.14 -30.67
C ALA A 98 -41.39 -30.89 -29.32
N ILE A 99 -40.59 -30.30 -28.38
CA ILE A 99 -41.03 -29.80 -27.08
C ILE A 99 -40.62 -28.35 -26.99
N GLY A 100 -41.58 -27.45 -26.80
CA GLY A 100 -41.33 -26.00 -26.76
C GLY A 100 -40.57 -25.53 -25.54
N SER A 101 -40.08 -24.28 -25.61
CA SER A 101 -39.48 -23.61 -24.48
C SER A 101 -40.50 -23.45 -23.35
N TRP A 102 -40.07 -23.54 -22.08
CA TRP A 102 -40.93 -23.38 -20.90
C TRP A 102 -42.05 -24.44 -20.79
N ALA A 103 -42.09 -25.43 -21.67
CA ALA A 103 -43.21 -26.36 -21.78
C ALA A 103 -43.59 -27.01 -20.45
N PHE A 104 -42.65 -27.35 -19.60
CA PHE A 104 -42.81 -27.95 -18.26
C PHE A 104 -42.24 -27.10 -17.13
N TYR A 105 -42.07 -25.81 -17.35
CA TYR A 105 -41.54 -24.93 -16.32
C TYR A 105 -42.35 -25.01 -15.02
N GLY A 106 -41.73 -25.27 -13.89
CA GLY A 106 -42.37 -25.29 -12.56
C GLY A 106 -43.26 -26.53 -12.30
N CYS A 107 -43.21 -27.58 -13.13
CA CYS A 107 -43.90 -28.84 -12.87
C CYS A 107 -43.26 -29.62 -11.72
N SER A 108 -43.35 -29.09 -10.50
CA SER A 108 -42.65 -29.62 -9.33
C SER A 108 -43.18 -31.00 -8.85
N GLY A 109 -44.41 -31.39 -9.22
CA GLY A 109 -44.98 -32.72 -8.94
C GLY A 109 -44.47 -33.81 -9.86
N LEU A 110 -43.90 -33.48 -11.02
CA LEU A 110 -43.49 -34.45 -12.06
C LEU A 110 -42.28 -35.22 -11.56
N LYS A 111 -42.46 -36.53 -11.32
CA LYS A 111 -41.43 -37.40 -10.73
C LYS A 111 -40.57 -38.11 -11.76
N SER A 112 -41.18 -38.48 -12.89
CA SER A 112 -40.51 -39.15 -14.00
C SER A 112 -41.05 -38.63 -15.30
N PHE A 113 -40.17 -38.56 -16.29
CA PHE A 113 -40.53 -38.13 -17.66
C PHE A 113 -39.61 -38.83 -18.66
N GLU A 114 -40.22 -39.46 -19.66
CA GLU A 114 -39.51 -40.06 -20.77
C GLU A 114 -39.51 -39.11 -21.96
N ILE A 115 -38.33 -38.62 -22.37
CA ILE A 115 -38.20 -37.80 -23.56
C ILE A 115 -38.21 -38.71 -24.77
N PRO A 116 -39.16 -38.54 -25.74
CA PRO A 116 -39.24 -39.40 -26.92
C PRO A 116 -37.94 -39.38 -27.76
N ASN A 117 -37.59 -40.54 -28.34
CA ASN A 117 -36.42 -40.66 -29.21
C ASN A 117 -36.53 -39.86 -30.54
N SER A 118 -37.70 -39.32 -30.85
CA SER A 118 -37.99 -38.42 -31.95
C SER A 118 -37.59 -36.98 -31.69
N VAL A 119 -37.37 -36.59 -30.38
CA VAL A 119 -36.96 -35.23 -29.98
C VAL A 119 -35.50 -35.04 -30.25
N THR A 120 -35.13 -33.96 -30.94
CA THR A 120 -33.73 -33.64 -31.32
C THR A 120 -33.12 -32.47 -30.53
N THR A 121 -33.96 -31.69 -29.83
CA THR A 121 -33.56 -30.55 -29.03
C THR A 121 -34.41 -30.46 -27.77
N ILE A 122 -33.75 -30.27 -26.62
CA ILE A 122 -34.41 -29.82 -25.38
C ILE A 122 -34.26 -28.31 -25.38
N ASN A 123 -35.37 -27.57 -25.55
CA ASN A 123 -35.35 -26.11 -25.66
C ASN A 123 -35.12 -25.41 -24.34
N ASP A 124 -34.98 -24.06 -24.38
CA ASP A 124 -34.71 -23.25 -23.22
C ASP A 124 -35.84 -23.38 -22.16
N TYR A 125 -35.43 -23.49 -20.89
CA TYR A 125 -36.30 -23.56 -19.73
C TYR A 125 -37.34 -24.71 -19.75
N THR A 126 -37.21 -25.70 -20.63
CA THR A 126 -38.22 -26.74 -20.85
C THR A 126 -38.66 -27.43 -19.55
N PHE A 127 -37.72 -27.86 -18.70
CA PHE A 127 -37.97 -28.51 -17.39
C PHE A 127 -37.46 -27.66 -16.22
N CYS A 128 -37.35 -26.37 -16.42
CA CYS A 128 -36.88 -25.47 -15.37
C CYS A 128 -37.80 -25.59 -14.12
N ARG A 129 -37.21 -25.72 -12.94
CA ARG A 129 -37.88 -25.85 -11.64
C ARG A 129 -38.79 -27.12 -11.51
N CYS A 130 -38.54 -28.17 -12.27
CA CYS A 130 -39.14 -29.47 -12.06
C CYS A 130 -38.45 -30.19 -10.90
N SER A 131 -38.69 -29.72 -9.69
CA SER A 131 -37.98 -30.19 -8.50
C SER A 131 -38.33 -31.61 -8.07
N GLY A 132 -39.42 -32.17 -8.59
CA GLY A 132 -39.84 -33.55 -8.37
C GLY A 132 -39.12 -34.59 -9.22
N LEU A 133 -38.50 -34.20 -10.35
CA LEU A 133 -37.79 -35.12 -11.25
C LEU A 133 -36.57 -35.75 -10.54
N THR A 134 -36.56 -37.10 -10.45
CA THR A 134 -35.49 -37.86 -9.83
C THR A 134 -34.54 -38.48 -10.83
N ASP A 135 -35.06 -38.98 -11.96
CA ASP A 135 -34.34 -39.67 -13.00
C ASP A 135 -34.59 -38.99 -14.36
N VAL A 136 -33.53 -38.57 -15.02
CA VAL A 136 -33.61 -37.95 -16.34
C VAL A 136 -32.73 -38.69 -17.33
N VAL A 137 -33.36 -39.16 -18.42
CA VAL A 137 -32.64 -39.74 -19.55
C VAL A 137 -32.83 -38.83 -20.76
N VAL A 138 -31.74 -38.20 -21.19
CA VAL A 138 -31.68 -37.45 -22.45
C VAL A 138 -31.35 -38.43 -23.57
N PRO A 139 -32.25 -38.64 -24.57
CA PRO A 139 -32.04 -39.65 -25.61
C PRO A 139 -30.89 -39.30 -26.57
N ASN A 140 -30.40 -40.31 -27.29
CA ASN A 140 -29.30 -40.15 -28.26
C ASN A 140 -29.69 -39.28 -29.48
N SER A 141 -30.95 -39.02 -29.73
CA SER A 141 -31.47 -38.13 -30.79
C SER A 141 -31.14 -36.66 -30.49
N VAL A 142 -31.08 -36.27 -29.20
CA VAL A 142 -30.89 -34.88 -28.77
C VAL A 142 -29.49 -34.41 -29.13
N LYS A 143 -29.40 -33.25 -29.77
CA LYS A 143 -28.17 -32.57 -30.15
C LYS A 143 -27.81 -31.46 -29.20
N THR A 144 -28.81 -30.74 -28.66
CA THR A 144 -28.59 -29.58 -27.77
C THR A 144 -29.52 -29.67 -26.58
N ILE A 145 -28.95 -29.38 -25.38
CA ILE A 145 -29.67 -29.11 -24.15
C ILE A 145 -29.66 -27.60 -23.98
N GLY A 146 -30.82 -26.97 -24.06
CA GLY A 146 -31.00 -25.50 -24.10
C GLY A 146 -30.68 -24.80 -22.77
N MET A 147 -30.71 -23.48 -22.80
CA MET A 147 -30.45 -22.62 -21.64
C MET A 147 -31.45 -22.88 -20.52
N SER A 148 -30.94 -23.09 -19.31
CA SER A 148 -31.77 -23.37 -18.11
C SER A 148 -32.77 -24.53 -18.27
N ALA A 149 -32.53 -25.47 -19.19
CA ALA A 149 -33.46 -26.53 -19.51
C ALA A 149 -33.87 -27.36 -18.29
N PHE A 150 -32.97 -27.63 -17.34
CA PHE A 150 -33.19 -28.33 -16.07
C PHE A 150 -32.78 -27.47 -14.87
N TYR A 151 -32.87 -26.16 -14.99
CA TYR A 151 -32.50 -25.23 -13.92
C TYR A 151 -33.30 -25.52 -12.63
N THR A 152 -32.61 -25.72 -11.50
CA THR A 152 -33.20 -26.05 -10.19
C THR A 152 -34.13 -27.29 -10.17
N CYS A 153 -33.82 -28.31 -10.98
CA CYS A 153 -34.38 -29.65 -10.80
C CYS A 153 -33.71 -30.31 -9.58
N SER A 154 -34.01 -29.78 -8.40
CA SER A 154 -33.29 -30.10 -7.14
C SER A 154 -33.47 -31.55 -6.68
N GLY A 155 -34.51 -32.24 -7.12
CA GLY A 155 -34.75 -33.66 -6.83
C GLY A 155 -33.95 -34.63 -7.70
N MET A 156 -33.29 -34.15 -8.78
CA MET A 156 -32.59 -34.98 -9.75
C MET A 156 -31.40 -35.71 -9.09
N THR A 157 -31.49 -37.01 -8.95
CA THR A 157 -30.39 -37.85 -8.39
C THR A 157 -29.61 -38.54 -9.48
N ASN A 158 -30.24 -38.87 -10.61
CA ASN A 158 -29.62 -39.56 -11.74
C ASN A 158 -29.84 -38.78 -13.04
N LEU A 159 -28.80 -38.61 -13.81
CA LEU A 159 -28.81 -37.99 -15.14
C LEU A 159 -28.01 -38.87 -16.12
N SER A 160 -28.66 -39.30 -17.18
CA SER A 160 -28.03 -39.94 -18.33
C SER A 160 -28.11 -39.02 -19.54
N ILE A 161 -26.95 -38.57 -20.05
CA ILE A 161 -26.87 -37.71 -21.23
C ILE A 161 -26.60 -38.60 -22.46
N GLY A 162 -27.47 -38.57 -23.48
CA GLY A 162 -27.33 -39.35 -24.71
C GLY A 162 -26.06 -38.96 -25.49
N THR A 163 -25.50 -39.94 -26.20
CA THR A 163 -24.26 -39.76 -27.00
C THR A 163 -24.45 -38.83 -28.22
N GLY A 164 -25.69 -38.46 -28.55
CA GLY A 164 -25.98 -37.49 -29.60
C GLY A 164 -25.76 -36.04 -29.24
N VAL A 165 -25.66 -35.74 -27.91
CA VAL A 165 -25.54 -34.35 -27.41
C VAL A 165 -24.17 -33.78 -27.80
N ILE A 166 -24.20 -32.60 -28.41
CA ILE A 166 -23.03 -31.87 -28.87
C ILE A 166 -22.70 -30.66 -27.94
N SER A 167 -23.76 -30.03 -27.40
CA SER A 167 -23.65 -28.82 -26.56
C SER A 167 -24.61 -28.86 -25.38
N ILE A 168 -24.12 -28.42 -24.20
CA ILE A 168 -24.87 -28.15 -22.98
C ILE A 168 -24.87 -26.66 -22.75
N ASP A 169 -26.04 -25.99 -22.83
CA ASP A 169 -26.13 -24.54 -22.81
C ASP A 169 -26.06 -23.97 -21.40
N ARG A 170 -26.06 -22.65 -21.28
CA ARG A 170 -25.92 -21.89 -20.04
C ARG A 170 -26.98 -22.30 -19.02
N TYR A 171 -26.56 -22.50 -17.77
CA TYR A 171 -27.44 -22.82 -16.64
C TYR A 171 -28.24 -24.13 -16.82
N ALA A 172 -27.93 -24.95 -17.81
CA ALA A 172 -28.79 -26.09 -18.19
C ALA A 172 -29.19 -26.97 -17.02
N PHE A 173 -28.24 -27.25 -16.10
CA PHE A 173 -28.43 -28.07 -14.88
C PHE A 173 -28.10 -27.32 -13.60
N LYS A 174 -28.08 -25.98 -13.65
CA LYS A 174 -27.77 -25.17 -12.45
C LYS A 174 -28.78 -25.46 -11.34
N GLY A 175 -28.25 -25.74 -10.13
CA GLY A 175 -29.08 -26.01 -8.94
C GLY A 175 -29.72 -27.40 -8.92
N CYS A 176 -29.22 -28.36 -9.71
CA CYS A 176 -29.56 -29.78 -9.58
C CYS A 176 -28.84 -30.35 -8.35
N SER A 177 -29.23 -29.88 -7.16
CA SER A 177 -28.50 -30.05 -5.90
C SER A 177 -28.43 -31.49 -5.40
N SER A 178 -29.30 -32.40 -5.84
CA SER A 178 -29.27 -33.82 -5.46
C SER A 178 -28.48 -34.71 -6.44
N LEU A 179 -27.99 -34.17 -7.57
CA LEU A 179 -27.21 -34.93 -8.53
C LEU A 179 -25.89 -35.40 -7.94
N THR A 180 -25.61 -36.71 -7.94
CA THR A 180 -24.45 -37.31 -7.27
C THR A 180 -23.33 -37.66 -8.22
N ASN A 181 -23.67 -38.07 -9.45
CA ASN A 181 -22.69 -38.47 -10.48
C ASN A 181 -23.04 -37.85 -11.81
N LEU A 182 -22.01 -37.42 -12.56
CA LEU A 182 -22.16 -36.85 -13.88
C LEU A 182 -21.23 -37.51 -14.88
N THR A 183 -21.76 -37.98 -16.00
CA THR A 183 -20.96 -38.43 -17.13
C THR A 183 -21.28 -37.58 -18.33
N ILE A 184 -20.27 -36.85 -18.82
CA ILE A 184 -20.34 -36.08 -20.06
C ILE A 184 -19.95 -36.99 -21.21
N PRO A 185 -20.81 -37.21 -22.23
CA PRO A 185 -20.48 -38.03 -23.39
C PRO A 185 -19.36 -37.48 -24.26
N SER A 186 -18.65 -38.33 -24.98
CA SER A 186 -17.50 -37.93 -25.81
C SER A 186 -17.89 -37.11 -27.06
N ASN A 187 -19.14 -36.96 -27.38
CA ASN A 187 -19.63 -36.10 -28.47
C ASN A 187 -19.92 -34.68 -28.03
N VAL A 188 -19.97 -34.42 -26.71
CA VAL A 188 -20.11 -33.05 -26.19
C VAL A 188 -18.82 -32.31 -26.45
N HIS A 189 -18.92 -31.18 -27.17
CA HIS A 189 -17.78 -30.30 -27.47
C HIS A 189 -17.73 -29.09 -26.55
N GLU A 190 -18.91 -28.60 -26.12
CA GLU A 190 -19.04 -27.40 -25.33
C GLU A 190 -19.99 -27.57 -24.14
N ILE A 191 -19.50 -27.19 -22.96
CA ILE A 191 -20.26 -26.97 -21.72
C ILE A 191 -20.21 -25.48 -21.47
N LYS A 192 -21.37 -24.79 -21.54
CA LYS A 192 -21.41 -23.33 -21.44
C LYS A 192 -21.43 -22.84 -19.98
N GLU A 193 -21.55 -21.54 -19.84
CA GLU A 193 -21.48 -20.82 -18.55
C GLU A 193 -22.47 -21.40 -17.53
N CYS A 194 -21.98 -21.64 -16.30
CA CYS A 194 -22.78 -22.08 -15.14
C CYS A 194 -23.63 -23.34 -15.38
N ALA A 195 -23.29 -24.19 -16.36
CA ALA A 195 -24.14 -25.30 -16.76
C ALA A 195 -24.47 -26.29 -15.63
N PHE A 196 -23.53 -26.52 -14.69
CA PHE A 196 -23.67 -27.39 -13.50
C PHE A 196 -23.41 -26.65 -12.19
N GLU A 197 -23.56 -25.33 -12.19
CA GLU A 197 -23.39 -24.50 -10.99
C GLU A 197 -24.35 -24.96 -9.89
N GLN A 198 -23.88 -25.03 -8.64
CA GLN A 198 -24.65 -25.44 -7.46
C GLN A 198 -25.20 -26.88 -7.51
N CYS A 199 -24.52 -27.79 -8.20
CA CYS A 199 -24.77 -29.23 -8.08
C CYS A 199 -24.08 -29.76 -6.82
N ASN A 200 -24.55 -29.35 -5.64
CA ASN A 200 -23.82 -29.47 -4.38
C ASN A 200 -23.59 -30.91 -3.91
N SER A 201 -24.46 -31.88 -4.33
CA SER A 201 -24.26 -33.30 -4.00
C SER A 201 -23.35 -34.03 -4.99
N LEU A 202 -22.85 -33.35 -6.02
CA LEU A 202 -22.03 -33.99 -7.04
C LEU A 202 -20.68 -34.42 -6.45
N THR A 203 -20.40 -35.72 -6.50
CA THR A 203 -19.18 -36.34 -5.95
C THR A 203 -18.20 -36.77 -7.04
N ASN A 204 -18.69 -37.08 -8.25
CA ASN A 204 -17.89 -37.58 -9.35
C ASN A 204 -18.31 -36.98 -10.69
N VAL A 205 -17.34 -36.56 -11.49
CA VAL A 205 -17.51 -36.11 -12.87
C VAL A 205 -16.64 -36.94 -13.79
N THR A 206 -17.24 -37.61 -14.81
CA THR A 206 -16.50 -38.21 -15.91
C THR A 206 -16.58 -37.28 -17.13
N MET A 207 -15.41 -36.81 -17.62
CA MET A 207 -15.34 -35.88 -18.74
C MET A 207 -15.10 -36.64 -20.05
N GLY A 208 -16.00 -36.46 -21.01
CA GLY A 208 -15.88 -37.05 -22.34
C GLY A 208 -14.69 -36.50 -23.14
N SER A 209 -14.13 -37.31 -24.02
CA SER A 209 -12.95 -36.98 -24.83
C SER A 209 -13.17 -35.90 -25.91
N GLY A 210 -14.44 -35.57 -26.22
CA GLY A 210 -14.77 -34.52 -27.20
C GLY A 210 -14.83 -33.11 -26.64
N VAL A 211 -14.85 -32.94 -25.32
CA VAL A 211 -14.98 -31.62 -24.71
C VAL A 211 -13.74 -30.78 -25.02
N THR A 212 -13.97 -29.60 -25.60
CA THR A 212 -12.90 -28.65 -25.96
C THR A 212 -13.07 -27.30 -25.25
N ILE A 213 -14.29 -26.96 -24.82
CA ILE A 213 -14.59 -25.69 -24.14
C ILE A 213 -15.47 -25.96 -22.92
N VAL A 214 -15.06 -25.40 -21.77
CA VAL A 214 -15.85 -25.34 -20.55
C VAL A 214 -15.98 -23.87 -20.14
N GLY A 215 -17.22 -23.38 -20.20
CA GLY A 215 -17.58 -21.99 -19.98
C GLY A 215 -17.38 -21.53 -18.54
N LYS A 216 -17.45 -20.23 -18.36
CA LYS A 216 -17.25 -19.58 -17.07
C LYS A 216 -18.11 -20.23 -15.98
N ASP A 217 -17.47 -20.56 -14.84
CA ASP A 217 -18.14 -21.03 -13.63
C ASP A 217 -19.04 -22.27 -13.82
N ALA A 218 -18.73 -23.10 -14.85
CA ALA A 218 -19.57 -24.24 -15.22
C ALA A 218 -19.82 -25.23 -14.07
N PHE A 219 -18.89 -25.37 -13.11
CA PHE A 219 -18.97 -26.24 -11.94
C PHE A 219 -18.92 -25.44 -10.62
N LEU A 220 -19.22 -24.13 -10.66
CA LEU A 220 -19.21 -23.29 -9.45
C LEU A 220 -20.10 -23.88 -8.35
N ASP A 221 -19.58 -23.93 -7.12
CA ASP A 221 -20.24 -24.45 -5.93
C ASP A 221 -20.60 -25.95 -5.97
N CYS A 222 -19.87 -26.75 -6.77
CA CYS A 222 -19.92 -28.21 -6.69
C CYS A 222 -19.01 -28.71 -5.55
N THR A 223 -19.28 -28.29 -4.32
CA THR A 223 -18.36 -28.39 -3.18
C THR A 223 -18.12 -29.81 -2.65
N ASN A 224 -18.94 -30.79 -2.99
CA ASN A 224 -18.77 -32.18 -2.59
C ASN A 224 -18.03 -33.05 -3.65
N LEU A 225 -17.54 -32.42 -4.72
CA LEU A 225 -16.72 -33.15 -5.70
C LEU A 225 -15.45 -33.68 -5.03
N THR A 226 -15.18 -34.96 -5.24
CA THR A 226 -13.99 -35.66 -4.75
C THR A 226 -13.25 -36.40 -5.85
N LYS A 227 -13.84 -36.48 -7.04
CA LYS A 227 -13.27 -37.25 -8.16
C LYS A 227 -13.62 -36.65 -9.51
N VAL A 228 -12.60 -36.45 -10.34
CA VAL A 228 -12.75 -36.18 -11.78
C VAL A 228 -12.07 -37.30 -12.56
N THR A 229 -12.78 -37.88 -13.51
CA THR A 229 -12.25 -38.92 -14.37
C THR A 229 -12.11 -38.38 -15.81
N ALA A 230 -10.93 -38.36 -16.33
CA ALA A 230 -10.66 -38.14 -17.77
C ALA A 230 -10.61 -39.50 -18.49
N ILE A 231 -11.11 -39.56 -19.74
CA ILE A 231 -11.00 -40.74 -20.55
C ILE A 231 -9.54 -40.92 -21.04
N ASP A 232 -8.91 -39.82 -21.43
CA ASP A 232 -7.53 -39.72 -21.90
C ASP A 232 -6.96 -38.33 -21.54
N LEU A 233 -5.66 -38.26 -21.29
CA LEU A 233 -4.97 -37.00 -20.98
C LEU A 233 -4.81 -36.08 -22.19
N THR A 234 -4.73 -36.64 -23.42
CA THR A 234 -4.56 -35.80 -24.62
C THR A 234 -5.73 -34.87 -24.85
N PRO A 235 -7.00 -35.34 -24.87
CA PRO A 235 -8.17 -34.48 -24.89
C PRO A 235 -8.22 -33.54 -23.70
N TRP A 236 -7.99 -34.05 -22.48
CA TRP A 236 -8.03 -33.22 -21.26
C TRP A 236 -7.13 -31.99 -21.36
N CYS A 237 -5.86 -32.18 -21.81
CA CYS A 237 -4.90 -31.09 -21.97
C CYS A 237 -5.29 -30.05 -23.03
N ARG A 238 -6.30 -30.34 -23.87
CA ARG A 238 -6.80 -29.44 -24.93
C ARG A 238 -8.07 -28.69 -24.53
N ILE A 239 -8.65 -29.00 -23.36
CA ILE A 239 -9.84 -28.29 -22.87
C ILE A 239 -9.45 -26.83 -22.55
N ASN A 240 -10.22 -25.92 -23.12
CA ASN A 240 -10.18 -24.51 -22.73
C ASN A 240 -11.16 -24.27 -21.57
N PHE A 241 -10.65 -24.13 -20.36
CA PHE A 241 -11.42 -23.75 -19.19
C PHE A 241 -11.45 -22.22 -19.07
N ALA A 242 -12.64 -21.60 -19.11
CA ALA A 242 -12.78 -20.15 -19.09
C ALA A 242 -12.34 -19.51 -17.75
N THR A 243 -12.51 -20.23 -16.63
CA THR A 243 -12.13 -19.81 -15.28
C THR A 243 -11.66 -21.00 -14.45
N GLN A 244 -11.08 -20.73 -13.29
CA GLN A 244 -10.69 -21.76 -12.32
C GLN A 244 -11.88 -22.65 -11.91
N LYS A 245 -13.06 -22.03 -11.69
CA LYS A 245 -14.29 -22.71 -11.29
C LYS A 245 -15.04 -23.38 -12.46
N ALA A 246 -14.56 -23.18 -13.67
CA ALA A 246 -15.01 -23.95 -14.84
C ALA A 246 -14.42 -25.36 -14.82
N ASN A 247 -13.27 -25.58 -14.17
CA ASN A 247 -12.65 -26.87 -14.08
C ASN A 247 -13.13 -27.61 -12.79
N PRO A 248 -13.78 -28.78 -12.94
CA PRO A 248 -14.26 -29.54 -11.76
C PRO A 248 -13.11 -30.00 -10.83
N LEU A 249 -11.86 -30.08 -11.32
CA LEU A 249 -10.70 -30.38 -10.47
C LEU A 249 -10.47 -29.38 -9.35
N TYR A 250 -10.92 -28.12 -9.53
CA TYR A 250 -10.83 -27.10 -8.50
C TYR A 250 -11.46 -27.51 -7.16
N TYR A 251 -12.55 -28.28 -7.24
CA TYR A 251 -13.23 -28.82 -6.05
C TYR A 251 -12.84 -30.27 -5.76
N ALA A 252 -12.64 -31.07 -6.80
CA ALA A 252 -12.39 -32.52 -6.65
C ALA A 252 -10.98 -32.85 -6.14
N HIS A 253 -10.01 -32.02 -6.47
CA HIS A 253 -8.59 -32.15 -6.12
C HIS A 253 -7.88 -33.40 -6.68
N HIS A 254 -8.60 -34.38 -7.21
CA HIS A 254 -8.11 -35.68 -7.64
C HIS A 254 -8.54 -36.02 -9.08
N LEU A 255 -7.55 -36.21 -9.97
CA LEU A 255 -7.74 -36.63 -11.36
C LEU A 255 -7.52 -38.13 -11.49
N TYR A 256 -8.41 -38.78 -12.22
CA TYR A 256 -8.35 -40.22 -12.51
C TYR A 256 -8.30 -40.52 -14.02
N LEU A 257 -7.59 -41.58 -14.40
CA LEU A 257 -7.72 -42.25 -15.69
C LEU A 257 -8.34 -43.59 -15.45
N GLY A 258 -9.61 -43.76 -15.78
CA GLY A 258 -10.40 -44.92 -15.38
C GLY A 258 -10.46 -45.07 -13.86
N ALA A 259 -9.95 -46.15 -13.32
CA ALA A 259 -9.94 -46.40 -11.89
C ALA A 259 -8.69 -45.89 -11.15
N ALA A 260 -7.63 -45.54 -11.89
CA ALA A 260 -6.32 -45.17 -11.33
C ALA A 260 -6.24 -43.65 -11.15
N GLU A 261 -5.86 -43.22 -9.94
CA GLU A 261 -5.56 -41.80 -9.68
C GLU A 261 -4.24 -41.41 -10.35
N VAL A 262 -4.23 -40.20 -10.96
CA VAL A 262 -3.03 -39.63 -11.60
C VAL A 262 -2.23 -38.89 -10.53
N THR A 263 -1.28 -39.58 -9.90
CA THR A 263 -0.34 -38.97 -8.95
C THR A 263 0.95 -38.51 -9.63
N ASN A 264 1.38 -39.23 -10.66
CA ASN A 264 2.53 -38.90 -11.50
C ASN A 264 2.03 -38.59 -12.93
N LEU A 265 1.97 -37.31 -13.24
CA LEU A 265 1.44 -36.82 -14.51
C LEU A 265 2.50 -36.85 -15.59
N THR A 266 2.26 -37.60 -16.67
CA THR A 266 3.08 -37.53 -17.90
C THR A 266 2.26 -36.81 -18.97
N ILE A 267 2.68 -35.62 -19.37
CA ILE A 267 2.04 -34.86 -20.45
C ILE A 267 2.31 -35.56 -21.78
N PRO A 268 1.26 -35.85 -22.60
CA PRO A 268 1.42 -36.55 -23.88
C PRO A 268 2.32 -35.78 -24.86
N ALA A 269 3.14 -36.48 -25.65
CA ALA A 269 4.10 -35.88 -26.58
C ALA A 269 3.43 -35.03 -27.71
N SER A 270 2.13 -35.22 -27.95
CA SER A 270 1.34 -34.45 -28.93
C SER A 270 0.88 -33.10 -28.42
N ILE A 271 1.11 -32.78 -27.12
CA ILE A 271 0.75 -31.50 -26.51
C ILE A 271 1.90 -30.53 -26.69
N THR A 272 1.59 -29.36 -27.22
CA THR A 272 2.56 -28.28 -27.48
C THR A 272 2.38 -27.10 -26.51
N SER A 273 1.25 -27.01 -25.80
CA SER A 273 1.02 -26.02 -24.73
C SER A 273 0.05 -26.59 -23.70
N ILE A 274 0.24 -26.24 -22.44
CA ILE A 274 -0.74 -26.50 -21.39
C ILE A 274 -1.66 -25.27 -21.32
N GLY A 275 -2.98 -25.50 -21.41
CA GLY A 275 -4.00 -24.44 -21.33
C GLY A 275 -4.11 -23.83 -19.94
N ASP A 276 -4.83 -22.71 -19.87
CA ASP A 276 -5.15 -22.05 -18.60
C ASP A 276 -6.01 -23.01 -17.76
N TYR A 277 -5.78 -23.01 -16.44
CA TYR A 277 -6.53 -23.77 -15.43
C TYR A 277 -6.56 -25.30 -15.61
N THR A 278 -5.79 -25.87 -16.52
CA THR A 278 -5.91 -27.31 -16.95
C THR A 278 -5.84 -28.29 -15.77
N PHE A 279 -4.93 -28.09 -14.81
CA PHE A 279 -4.74 -28.96 -13.63
C PHE A 279 -4.93 -28.20 -12.32
N THR A 280 -5.64 -27.08 -12.35
CA THR A 280 -5.85 -26.24 -11.15
C THR A 280 -6.49 -27.05 -10.02
N GLY A 281 -5.99 -26.92 -8.80
CA GLY A 281 -6.52 -27.59 -7.61
C GLY A 281 -6.16 -29.09 -7.50
N CYS A 282 -5.45 -29.66 -8.45
CA CYS A 282 -5.13 -31.10 -8.45
C CYS A 282 -4.06 -31.44 -7.39
N SER A 283 -4.45 -31.48 -6.12
CA SER A 283 -3.55 -31.69 -4.99
C SER A 283 -3.01 -33.13 -4.87
N GLY A 284 -3.66 -34.10 -5.52
CA GLY A 284 -3.19 -35.47 -5.62
C GLY A 284 -1.93 -35.66 -6.49
N LEU A 285 -1.56 -34.66 -7.32
CA LEU A 285 -0.34 -34.71 -8.14
C LEU A 285 0.91 -34.59 -7.27
N THR A 286 1.85 -35.53 -7.42
CA THR A 286 3.16 -35.52 -6.75
C THR A 286 4.30 -35.13 -7.68
N SER A 287 4.15 -35.43 -8.99
CA SER A 287 5.11 -35.06 -10.01
C SER A 287 4.46 -34.77 -11.36
N VAL A 288 5.15 -33.98 -12.20
CA VAL A 288 4.78 -33.73 -13.59
C VAL A 288 6.00 -33.85 -14.49
N SER A 289 5.85 -34.61 -15.60
CA SER A 289 6.84 -34.73 -16.66
C SER A 289 6.32 -34.08 -17.94
N PHE A 290 7.04 -33.07 -18.41
CA PHE A 290 6.75 -32.37 -19.66
C PHE A 290 7.58 -32.91 -20.83
N PRO A 291 6.99 -33.17 -21.98
CA PRO A 291 7.76 -33.47 -23.20
C PRO A 291 8.42 -32.19 -23.76
N ASN A 292 9.43 -32.34 -24.57
CA ASN A 292 10.12 -31.23 -25.24
C ASN A 292 9.25 -30.49 -26.26
N SER A 293 8.06 -30.98 -26.58
CA SER A 293 7.08 -30.32 -27.46
C SER A 293 6.37 -29.15 -26.77
N VAL A 294 6.36 -29.10 -25.43
CA VAL A 294 5.67 -28.04 -24.69
C VAL A 294 6.49 -26.76 -24.75
N THR A 295 5.91 -25.72 -25.34
CA THR A 295 6.52 -24.38 -25.51
C THR A 295 5.93 -23.31 -24.60
N GLY A 296 4.79 -23.58 -23.93
CA GLY A 296 4.13 -22.65 -23.00
C GLY A 296 3.31 -23.36 -21.94
N ILE A 297 3.26 -22.74 -20.75
CA ILE A 297 2.42 -23.16 -19.64
C ILE A 297 1.48 -22.01 -19.34
N GLY A 298 0.18 -22.27 -19.43
CA GLY A 298 -0.91 -21.29 -19.27
C GLY A 298 -1.06 -20.76 -17.86
N SER A 299 -1.94 -19.77 -17.73
CA SER A 299 -2.26 -19.15 -16.44
C SER A 299 -2.98 -20.15 -15.54
N TYR A 300 -2.58 -20.21 -14.25
CA TYR A 300 -3.16 -21.10 -13.24
C TYR A 300 -3.12 -22.60 -13.62
N ALA A 301 -2.30 -22.99 -14.60
CA ALA A 301 -2.33 -24.35 -15.14
C ALA A 301 -2.13 -25.44 -14.10
N PHE A 302 -1.31 -25.22 -13.06
CA PHE A 302 -1.05 -26.10 -11.93
C PHE A 302 -1.26 -25.37 -10.58
N SER A 303 -2.11 -24.34 -10.56
CA SER A 303 -2.39 -23.61 -9.33
C SER A 303 -2.97 -24.55 -8.26
N GLU A 304 -2.51 -24.41 -7.01
CA GLU A 304 -2.96 -25.21 -5.87
C GLU A 304 -2.73 -26.74 -5.99
N CYS A 305 -1.76 -27.16 -6.81
CA CYS A 305 -1.28 -28.54 -6.81
C CYS A 305 -0.36 -28.76 -5.60
N THR A 306 -0.94 -28.83 -4.41
CA THR A 306 -0.21 -28.82 -3.13
C THR A 306 0.64 -30.06 -2.89
N GLY A 307 0.30 -31.21 -3.52
CA GLY A 307 1.09 -32.43 -3.46
C GLY A 307 2.34 -32.45 -4.34
N LEU A 308 2.48 -31.47 -5.26
CA LEU A 308 3.56 -31.44 -6.22
C LEU A 308 4.89 -31.11 -5.53
N THR A 309 5.87 -32.05 -5.58
CA THR A 309 7.13 -31.93 -4.84
C THR A 309 8.28 -31.40 -5.69
N SER A 310 8.25 -31.67 -6.99
CA SER A 310 9.28 -31.19 -7.91
C SER A 310 8.71 -30.88 -9.29
N VAL A 311 9.31 -29.88 -9.93
CA VAL A 311 8.97 -29.47 -11.31
C VAL A 311 10.23 -29.18 -12.09
N THR A 312 10.31 -29.76 -13.30
CA THR A 312 11.33 -29.42 -14.29
C THR A 312 10.64 -28.81 -15.51
N ILE A 313 10.90 -27.53 -15.76
CA ILE A 313 10.38 -26.81 -16.92
C ILE A 313 11.32 -27.06 -18.12
N PRO A 314 10.81 -27.56 -19.25
CA PRO A 314 11.62 -27.83 -20.44
C PRO A 314 12.25 -26.57 -21.05
N SER A 315 13.36 -26.73 -21.74
CA SER A 315 14.05 -25.64 -22.46
C SER A 315 13.26 -25.11 -23.67
N ALA A 316 12.22 -25.80 -24.12
CA ALA A 316 11.31 -25.28 -25.15
C ALA A 316 10.29 -24.26 -24.62
N VAL A 317 10.07 -24.25 -23.32
CA VAL A 317 9.11 -23.29 -22.68
C VAL A 317 9.75 -21.91 -22.63
N ALA A 318 9.15 -20.95 -23.33
CA ALA A 318 9.60 -19.56 -23.33
C ALA A 318 8.95 -18.75 -22.19
N THR A 319 7.67 -19.02 -21.88
CA THR A 319 6.90 -18.28 -20.88
C THR A 319 6.16 -19.20 -19.92
N ILE A 320 6.22 -18.85 -18.63
CA ILE A 320 5.40 -19.46 -17.59
C ILE A 320 4.28 -18.46 -17.29
N GLY A 321 3.03 -18.91 -17.42
CA GLY A 321 1.85 -18.06 -17.28
C GLY A 321 1.63 -17.50 -15.87
N ARG A 322 0.71 -16.55 -15.78
CA ARG A 322 0.27 -15.96 -14.50
C ARG A 322 -0.20 -17.06 -13.54
N SER A 323 0.29 -17.04 -12.30
CA SER A 323 -0.10 -18.00 -11.25
C SER A 323 -0.03 -19.47 -11.65
N ALA A 324 0.80 -19.82 -12.63
CA ALA A 324 0.84 -21.18 -13.21
C ALA A 324 1.06 -22.28 -12.16
N PHE A 325 1.84 -22.02 -11.11
CA PHE A 325 2.13 -22.89 -9.98
C PHE A 325 1.81 -22.20 -8.63
N TYR A 326 0.83 -21.27 -8.62
CA TYR A 326 0.40 -20.61 -7.40
C TYR A 326 -0.04 -21.62 -6.34
N GLY A 327 0.41 -21.47 -5.11
CA GLY A 327 -0.04 -22.32 -4.01
C GLY A 327 0.43 -23.77 -4.07
N CYS A 328 1.44 -24.10 -4.89
CA CYS A 328 2.10 -25.41 -4.86
C CYS A 328 2.97 -25.51 -3.60
N THR A 329 2.32 -25.60 -2.43
CA THR A 329 3.00 -25.54 -1.12
C THR A 329 3.97 -26.68 -0.88
N GLY A 330 3.76 -27.84 -1.52
CA GLY A 330 4.68 -28.99 -1.45
C GLY A 330 5.92 -28.89 -2.33
N LEU A 331 5.99 -27.87 -3.25
CA LEU A 331 7.06 -27.76 -4.23
C LEU A 331 8.40 -27.39 -3.57
N ALA A 332 9.24 -28.42 -3.38
CA ALA A 332 10.55 -28.28 -2.75
C ALA A 332 11.67 -28.02 -3.77
N SER A 333 11.51 -28.46 -5.03
CA SER A 333 12.53 -28.34 -6.08
C SER A 333 11.93 -27.83 -7.39
N LEU A 334 12.55 -26.77 -7.93
CA LEU A 334 12.20 -26.18 -9.22
C LEU A 334 13.45 -26.07 -10.10
N SER A 335 13.38 -26.67 -11.30
CA SER A 335 14.38 -26.47 -12.33
C SER A 335 13.77 -25.75 -13.53
N LEU A 336 14.36 -24.63 -13.93
CA LEU A 336 13.93 -23.82 -15.06
C LEU A 336 14.82 -24.10 -16.27
N GLY A 337 14.22 -24.45 -17.41
CA GLY A 337 14.95 -24.68 -18.67
C GLY A 337 15.53 -23.37 -19.23
N ASN A 338 16.63 -23.53 -19.99
CA ASN A 338 17.38 -22.40 -20.57
C ASN A 338 16.65 -21.66 -21.72
N GLY A 339 15.43 -22.02 -22.07
CA GLY A 339 14.59 -21.28 -23.00
C GLY A 339 13.62 -20.31 -22.31
N VAL A 340 13.46 -20.39 -20.99
CA VAL A 340 12.54 -19.50 -20.25
C VAL A 340 13.08 -18.07 -20.30
N THR A 341 12.28 -17.16 -20.86
CA THR A 341 12.61 -15.73 -20.95
C THR A 341 11.82 -14.89 -19.95
N THR A 342 10.61 -15.34 -19.60
CA THR A 342 9.71 -14.61 -18.70
C THR A 342 9.06 -15.54 -17.68
N ILE A 343 9.14 -15.16 -16.40
CA ILE A 343 8.40 -15.78 -15.31
C ILE A 343 7.22 -14.87 -15.01
N GLY A 344 6.00 -15.37 -15.24
CA GLY A 344 4.75 -14.62 -15.15
C GLY A 344 4.41 -14.15 -13.74
N SER A 345 3.50 -13.19 -13.65
CA SER A 345 3.02 -12.65 -12.37
C SER A 345 2.46 -13.76 -11.48
N TYR A 346 2.93 -13.80 -10.22
CA TYR A 346 2.49 -14.78 -9.20
C TYR A 346 2.74 -16.25 -9.57
N ALA A 347 3.61 -16.52 -10.57
CA ALA A 347 3.77 -17.85 -11.15
C ALA A 347 4.08 -18.94 -10.13
N PHE A 348 4.88 -18.65 -9.11
CA PHE A 348 5.27 -19.54 -8.02
C PHE A 348 4.94 -18.95 -6.64
N GLN A 349 3.95 -18.03 -6.56
CA GLN A 349 3.55 -17.46 -5.29
C GLN A 349 3.07 -18.56 -4.33
N LYS A 350 3.46 -18.45 -3.05
CA LYS A 350 3.15 -19.43 -1.99
C LYS A 350 3.72 -20.85 -2.22
N CYS A 351 4.79 -21.01 -2.97
CA CYS A 351 5.56 -22.27 -3.00
C CYS A 351 6.43 -22.33 -1.74
N SER A 352 5.81 -22.53 -0.57
CA SER A 352 6.46 -22.36 0.73
C SER A 352 7.52 -23.40 1.05
N SER A 353 7.50 -24.57 0.40
CA SER A 353 8.55 -25.61 0.54
C SER A 353 9.76 -25.39 -0.36
N LEU A 354 9.73 -24.41 -1.29
CA LEU A 354 10.84 -24.17 -2.19
C LEU A 354 12.04 -23.62 -1.42
N THR A 355 13.17 -24.35 -1.45
CA THR A 355 14.35 -24.01 -0.61
C THR A 355 15.44 -23.28 -1.37
N THR A 356 15.60 -23.57 -2.64
CA THR A 356 16.63 -22.97 -3.51
C THR A 356 16.05 -22.65 -4.88
N LEU A 357 16.50 -21.53 -5.46
CA LEU A 357 16.05 -21.11 -6.78
C LEU A 357 17.24 -20.68 -7.63
N ASN A 358 17.36 -21.29 -8.81
CA ASN A 358 18.33 -20.87 -9.81
C ASN A 358 17.60 -20.35 -11.06
N ILE A 359 17.72 -19.05 -11.32
CA ILE A 359 17.16 -18.39 -12.50
C ILE A 359 18.19 -18.47 -13.63
N PRO A 360 17.86 -19.11 -14.77
CA PRO A 360 18.80 -19.20 -15.89
C PRO A 360 19.04 -17.84 -16.57
N ASN A 361 20.19 -17.73 -17.25
CA ASN A 361 20.56 -16.51 -17.97
C ASN A 361 19.66 -16.14 -19.16
N SER A 362 18.73 -17.01 -19.55
CA SER A 362 17.71 -16.71 -20.56
C SER A 362 16.60 -15.79 -20.03
N VAL A 363 16.37 -15.78 -18.70
CA VAL A 363 15.30 -14.99 -18.09
C VAL A 363 15.69 -13.51 -18.08
N THR A 364 14.84 -12.69 -18.69
CA THR A 364 14.98 -11.23 -18.72
C THR A 364 14.01 -10.51 -17.79
N ALA A 365 12.88 -11.16 -17.46
CA ALA A 365 11.86 -10.56 -16.62
C ALA A 365 11.32 -11.55 -15.57
N ILE A 366 11.34 -11.12 -14.31
CA ILE A 366 10.63 -11.72 -13.19
C ILE A 366 9.48 -10.76 -12.88
N GLN A 367 8.25 -11.20 -13.18
CA GLN A 367 7.08 -10.34 -13.06
C GLN A 367 6.58 -10.21 -11.61
N GLU A 368 5.51 -9.44 -11.45
CA GLU A 368 4.89 -9.15 -10.16
C GLU A 368 4.63 -10.42 -9.34
N GLY A 369 5.08 -10.42 -8.07
CA GLY A 369 4.80 -11.47 -7.09
C GLY A 369 5.27 -12.88 -7.47
N ALA A 370 6.13 -13.01 -8.49
CA ALA A 370 6.46 -14.31 -9.11
C ALA A 370 6.86 -15.39 -8.09
N PHE A 371 7.58 -15.02 -7.02
CA PHE A 371 8.00 -15.87 -5.91
C PHE A 371 7.58 -15.33 -4.54
N SER A 372 6.56 -14.46 -4.51
CA SER A 372 6.04 -13.93 -3.24
C SER A 372 5.60 -15.07 -2.32
N ARG A 373 5.91 -14.95 -1.01
CA ARG A 373 5.58 -15.94 0.03
C ARG A 373 6.17 -17.34 -0.21
N CYS A 374 7.34 -17.42 -0.86
CA CYS A 374 8.17 -18.63 -0.86
C CYS A 374 8.99 -18.65 0.45
N GLU A 375 8.32 -18.89 1.57
CA GLU A 375 8.86 -18.74 2.92
C GLU A 375 10.05 -19.64 3.23
N GLY A 376 10.10 -20.84 2.61
CA GLY A 376 11.22 -21.77 2.71
C GLY A 376 12.45 -21.40 1.90
N LEU A 377 12.35 -20.39 1.00
CA LEU A 377 13.42 -20.03 0.08
C LEU A 377 14.60 -19.42 0.84
N SER A 378 15.69 -20.18 0.93
CA SER A 378 16.89 -19.76 1.68
C SER A 378 17.99 -19.18 0.80
N SER A 379 17.96 -19.48 -0.51
CA SER A 379 18.96 -19.04 -1.48
C SER A 379 18.35 -18.84 -2.86
N VAL A 380 18.67 -17.72 -3.50
CA VAL A 380 18.31 -17.40 -4.88
C VAL A 380 19.55 -16.96 -5.66
N ASN A 381 19.71 -17.55 -6.85
CA ASN A 381 20.66 -17.07 -7.85
C ASN A 381 19.84 -16.42 -8.98
N LEU A 382 19.96 -15.10 -9.12
CA LEU A 382 19.35 -14.33 -10.20
C LEU A 382 20.27 -14.35 -11.41
N GLY A 383 19.83 -14.92 -12.51
CA GLY A 383 20.61 -14.96 -13.75
C GLY A 383 21.10 -13.58 -14.21
N ASN A 384 22.21 -13.54 -14.91
CA ASN A 384 22.89 -12.30 -15.32
C ASN A 384 22.19 -11.50 -16.44
N SER A 385 21.01 -11.94 -16.90
CA SER A 385 20.22 -11.25 -17.94
C SER A 385 18.91 -10.66 -17.41
N VAL A 386 18.59 -10.83 -16.13
CA VAL A 386 17.39 -10.26 -15.54
C VAL A 386 17.49 -8.73 -15.57
N VAL A 387 16.59 -8.08 -16.29
CA VAL A 387 16.51 -6.61 -16.41
C VAL A 387 15.53 -6.02 -15.42
N THR A 388 14.40 -6.73 -15.21
CA THR A 388 13.30 -6.25 -14.36
C THR A 388 13.02 -7.22 -13.22
N LEU A 389 13.08 -6.72 -11.98
CA LEU A 389 12.50 -7.34 -10.80
C LEU A 389 11.16 -6.67 -10.54
N GLY A 390 10.07 -7.41 -10.73
CA GLY A 390 8.69 -6.92 -10.57
C GLY A 390 8.36 -6.56 -9.12
N ASN A 391 7.26 -5.84 -8.95
CA ASN A 391 6.72 -5.57 -7.62
C ASN A 391 6.44 -6.89 -6.89
N TYR A 392 6.69 -6.94 -5.58
CA TYR A 392 6.44 -8.12 -4.74
C TYR A 392 7.17 -9.41 -5.17
N ALA A 393 8.18 -9.34 -6.07
CA ALA A 393 8.76 -10.53 -6.72
C ALA A 393 9.22 -11.61 -5.74
N PHE A 394 9.79 -11.22 -4.59
CA PHE A 394 10.25 -12.07 -3.48
C PHE A 394 9.70 -11.59 -2.12
N GLU A 395 8.51 -10.97 -2.13
CA GLU A 395 7.83 -10.52 -0.92
C GLU A 395 7.65 -11.67 0.07
N VAL A 396 7.93 -11.44 1.34
CA VAL A 396 7.74 -12.41 2.45
C VAL A 396 8.44 -13.76 2.17
N CYS A 397 9.62 -13.72 1.54
CA CYS A 397 10.53 -14.85 1.50
C CYS A 397 11.35 -14.88 2.81
N THR A 398 10.68 -15.24 3.90
CA THR A 398 11.22 -15.13 5.27
C THR A 398 12.46 -15.98 5.52
N GLY A 399 12.66 -17.04 4.73
CA GLY A 399 13.86 -17.90 4.80
C GLY A 399 15.08 -17.36 4.05
N LEU A 400 14.94 -16.29 3.21
CA LEU A 400 15.98 -15.80 2.33
C LEU A 400 17.09 -15.09 3.10
N LYS A 401 18.32 -15.63 3.02
CA LYS A 401 19.46 -15.15 3.82
C LYS A 401 20.27 -14.06 3.12
N CYS A 402 20.42 -14.16 1.82
CA CYS A 402 21.15 -13.18 1.03
C CYS A 402 20.67 -13.16 -0.41
N VAL A 403 20.88 -12.03 -1.08
CA VAL A 403 20.62 -11.90 -2.51
C VAL A 403 21.69 -11.05 -3.20
N VAL A 404 22.13 -11.49 -4.37
CA VAL A 404 22.97 -10.70 -5.27
C VAL A 404 22.08 -10.25 -6.44
N ILE A 405 21.82 -8.97 -6.54
CA ILE A 405 21.08 -8.36 -7.65
C ILE A 405 22.10 -8.05 -8.76
N PRO A 406 22.01 -8.71 -9.92
CA PRO A 406 23.03 -8.60 -10.97
C PRO A 406 23.03 -7.21 -11.64
N ASN A 407 24.14 -6.86 -12.27
CA ASN A 407 24.31 -5.61 -13.01
C ASN A 407 23.36 -5.44 -14.21
N SER A 408 22.69 -6.50 -14.65
CA SER A 408 21.64 -6.41 -15.68
C SER A 408 20.37 -5.72 -15.21
N VAL A 409 20.07 -5.79 -13.90
CA VAL A 409 18.85 -5.20 -13.30
C VAL A 409 18.94 -3.68 -13.37
N LYS A 410 17.87 -3.06 -13.88
CA LYS A 410 17.72 -1.61 -13.97
C LYS A 410 16.87 -1.05 -12.84
N THR A 411 15.83 -1.77 -12.44
CA THR A 411 14.91 -1.33 -11.40
C THR A 411 14.57 -2.47 -10.46
N ILE A 412 14.50 -2.15 -9.17
CA ILE A 412 13.97 -3.03 -8.14
C ILE A 412 12.54 -2.56 -7.86
N GLY A 413 11.55 -3.44 -8.10
CA GLY A 413 10.13 -3.13 -7.96
C GLY A 413 9.71 -2.83 -6.51
N SER A 414 8.52 -2.25 -6.36
CA SER A 414 7.93 -2.00 -5.04
C SER A 414 7.75 -3.30 -4.27
N CYS A 415 8.10 -3.28 -2.98
CA CYS A 415 8.01 -4.43 -2.08
C CYS A 415 8.72 -5.70 -2.60
N ALA A 416 9.71 -5.57 -3.50
CA ALA A 416 10.32 -6.73 -4.16
C ALA A 416 10.91 -7.74 -3.17
N PHE A 417 11.44 -7.30 -2.04
CA PHE A 417 11.98 -8.11 -0.94
C PHE A 417 11.38 -7.73 0.42
N TYR A 418 10.17 -7.17 0.42
CA TYR A 418 9.46 -6.80 1.65
C TYR A 418 9.32 -8.00 2.58
N GLY A 419 9.66 -7.83 3.87
CA GLY A 419 9.48 -8.88 4.87
C GLY A 419 10.39 -10.11 4.71
N CYS A 420 11.55 -9.96 4.07
CA CYS A 420 12.57 -11.01 4.03
C CYS A 420 13.36 -11.00 5.36
N ASP A 421 12.70 -11.48 6.42
CA ASP A 421 13.13 -11.35 7.82
C ASP A 421 14.56 -11.82 8.13
N THR A 422 14.98 -12.93 7.51
CA THR A 422 16.30 -13.53 7.76
C THR A 422 17.39 -13.02 6.85
N MET A 423 17.08 -12.08 5.95
CA MET A 423 18.07 -11.52 5.03
C MET A 423 19.11 -10.70 5.79
N THR A 424 20.35 -11.19 5.80
CA THR A 424 21.50 -10.53 6.45
C THR A 424 22.26 -9.61 5.51
N ASP A 425 22.25 -9.93 4.20
CA ASP A 425 23.07 -9.27 3.21
C ASP A 425 22.35 -9.08 1.87
N VAL A 426 22.54 -7.92 1.26
CA VAL A 426 22.14 -7.63 -0.11
C VAL A 426 23.28 -6.95 -0.87
N ILE A 427 23.55 -7.45 -2.09
CA ILE A 427 24.46 -6.77 -3.02
C ILE A 427 23.60 -6.23 -4.18
N ILE A 428 23.59 -4.91 -4.33
CA ILE A 428 22.84 -4.23 -5.38
C ILE A 428 23.76 -3.97 -6.56
N GLY A 429 23.35 -4.42 -7.75
CA GLY A 429 24.12 -4.27 -8.99
C GLY A 429 24.32 -2.81 -9.39
N ASN A 430 25.50 -2.50 -9.95
CA ASN A 430 25.94 -1.14 -10.28
C ASN A 430 25.14 -0.47 -11.42
N SER A 431 24.18 -1.16 -12.05
CA SER A 431 23.32 -0.59 -13.09
C SER A 431 21.88 -0.31 -12.61
N VAL A 432 21.58 -0.56 -11.34
CA VAL A 432 20.28 -0.24 -10.74
C VAL A 432 20.17 1.27 -10.64
N THR A 433 19.08 1.81 -11.21
CA THR A 433 18.80 3.26 -11.23
C THR A 433 17.72 3.69 -10.25
N ALA A 434 16.87 2.74 -9.80
CA ALA A 434 15.80 3.04 -8.85
C ALA A 434 15.56 1.85 -7.91
N ILE A 435 15.33 2.18 -6.63
CA ILE A 435 14.89 1.27 -5.58
C ILE A 435 13.46 1.66 -5.22
N GLY A 436 12.51 0.77 -5.47
CA GLY A 436 11.07 1.03 -5.36
C GLY A 436 10.55 1.16 -3.93
N TYR A 437 9.29 1.57 -3.83
CA TYR A 437 8.56 1.70 -2.56
C TYR A 437 8.67 0.42 -1.72
N SER A 438 9.06 0.56 -0.45
CA SER A 438 9.20 -0.54 0.52
C SER A 438 9.99 -1.75 0.01
N ALA A 439 10.91 -1.56 -0.95
CA ALA A 439 11.57 -2.67 -1.65
C ALA A 439 12.28 -3.67 -0.71
N PHE A 440 12.84 -3.20 0.39
CA PHE A 440 13.52 -3.98 1.45
C PHE A 440 12.94 -3.69 2.83
N ALA A 441 11.73 -3.14 2.90
CA ALA A 441 11.13 -2.84 4.21
C ALA A 441 10.92 -4.12 5.02
N TYR A 442 11.12 -4.01 6.34
CA TYR A 442 11.01 -5.11 7.30
C TYR A 442 11.96 -6.30 7.03
N CYS A 443 13.11 -6.05 6.40
CA CYS A 443 14.23 -7.00 6.39
C CYS A 443 14.97 -6.87 7.73
N HIS A 444 14.38 -7.39 8.80
CA HIS A 444 14.82 -7.13 10.18
C HIS A 444 16.26 -7.53 10.47
N SER A 445 16.78 -8.56 9.78
CA SER A 445 18.14 -9.07 9.97
C SER A 445 19.21 -8.41 9.10
N LEU A 446 18.83 -7.52 8.17
CA LEU A 446 19.75 -6.88 7.22
C LEU A 446 20.78 -6.03 7.97
N LYS A 447 22.08 -6.33 7.76
CA LYS A 447 23.19 -5.73 8.51
C LYS A 447 23.68 -4.42 7.94
N GLY A 448 23.54 -4.24 6.63
CA GLY A 448 23.95 -3.02 5.97
C GLY A 448 23.59 -3.00 4.50
N VAL A 449 23.70 -1.80 3.91
CA VAL A 449 23.47 -1.63 2.48
C VAL A 449 24.45 -0.65 1.86
N VAL A 450 24.96 -1.01 0.68
CA VAL A 450 25.68 -0.08 -0.20
C VAL A 450 24.80 0.18 -1.41
N ILE A 451 24.32 1.41 -1.52
CA ILE A 451 23.51 1.86 -2.67
C ILE A 451 24.45 2.36 -3.74
N PRO A 452 24.46 1.75 -4.95
CA PRO A 452 25.38 2.12 -6.02
C PRO A 452 25.20 3.54 -6.54
N ASP A 453 26.27 4.11 -7.11
CA ASP A 453 26.26 5.47 -7.69
C ASP A 453 25.30 5.62 -8.89
N ALA A 454 24.85 4.53 -9.53
CA ALA A 454 23.86 4.62 -10.61
C ALA A 454 22.44 4.89 -10.11
N VAL A 455 22.15 4.66 -8.82
CA VAL A 455 20.82 4.87 -8.24
C VAL A 455 20.55 6.38 -8.16
N ILE A 456 19.42 6.78 -8.75
CA ILE A 456 18.95 8.18 -8.77
C ILE A 456 17.93 8.42 -7.65
N THR A 457 17.05 7.41 -7.39
CA THR A 457 15.98 7.54 -6.40
C THR A 457 15.94 6.36 -5.45
N ILE A 458 15.81 6.66 -4.17
CA ILE A 458 15.40 5.74 -3.11
C ILE A 458 13.97 6.12 -2.76
N ASP A 459 13.01 5.24 -3.08
CA ASP A 459 11.60 5.55 -2.89
C ASP A 459 11.18 5.43 -1.41
N ASN A 460 9.94 5.82 -1.11
CA ASN A 460 9.44 5.86 0.25
C ASN A 460 9.52 4.48 0.91
N SER A 461 9.88 4.45 2.19
CA SER A 461 9.99 3.26 3.04
C SER A 461 10.93 2.16 2.52
N ALA A 462 11.81 2.45 1.56
CA ALA A 462 12.61 1.42 0.86
C ALA A 462 13.34 0.46 1.79
N PHE A 463 13.84 0.91 2.95
CA PHE A 463 14.54 0.13 3.99
C PHE A 463 13.90 0.33 5.38
N SER A 464 12.62 0.76 5.43
CA SER A 464 11.93 0.96 6.72
C SER A 464 11.89 -0.34 7.53
N GLY A 465 12.17 -0.25 8.83
CA GLY A 465 12.13 -1.41 9.73
C GLY A 465 13.28 -2.39 9.60
N CYS A 466 14.40 -2.04 8.95
CA CYS A 466 15.61 -2.84 8.92
C CYS A 466 16.39 -2.69 10.26
N ASN A 467 15.81 -3.23 11.32
CA ASN A 467 16.25 -2.95 12.71
C ASN A 467 17.69 -3.34 13.02
N SER A 468 18.23 -4.35 12.34
CA SER A 468 19.62 -4.80 12.54
C SER A 468 20.64 -4.07 11.65
N MET A 469 20.19 -3.12 10.81
CA MET A 469 21.08 -2.40 9.89
C MET A 469 22.01 -1.48 10.69
N THR A 470 23.32 -1.74 10.63
CA THR A 470 24.35 -0.94 11.31
C THR A 470 24.99 0.10 10.39
N SER A 471 24.94 -0.11 9.06
CA SER A 471 25.56 0.79 8.10
C SER A 471 24.71 0.99 6.84
N ALA A 472 24.69 2.23 6.33
CA ALA A 472 24.08 2.59 5.06
C ALA A 472 24.96 3.59 4.30
N LYS A 473 25.42 3.19 3.11
CA LYS A 473 26.15 4.08 2.22
C LYS A 473 25.29 4.41 1.01
N ILE A 474 24.92 5.67 0.86
CA ILE A 474 24.08 6.19 -0.20
C ILE A 474 24.96 6.68 -1.35
N GLY A 475 24.72 6.18 -2.56
CA GLY A 475 25.48 6.51 -3.76
C GLY A 475 25.39 7.99 -4.17
N ASN A 476 26.42 8.46 -4.85
CA ASN A 476 26.60 9.89 -5.17
C ASN A 476 25.62 10.45 -6.20
N SER A 477 24.91 9.65 -6.97
CA SER A 477 23.89 10.13 -7.93
C SER A 477 22.48 10.16 -7.34
N VAL A 478 22.29 9.68 -6.11
CA VAL A 478 20.98 9.77 -5.44
C VAL A 478 20.61 11.22 -5.23
N THR A 479 19.47 11.64 -5.77
CA THR A 479 18.96 13.02 -5.66
C THR A 479 17.93 13.17 -4.54
N THR A 480 17.23 12.09 -4.20
CA THR A 480 16.16 12.13 -3.19
C THR A 480 16.20 10.88 -2.32
N ILE A 481 16.16 11.09 -1.01
CA ILE A 481 15.90 10.05 -0.02
C ILE A 481 14.41 10.14 0.33
N GLY A 482 13.64 9.10 -0.03
CA GLY A 482 12.18 9.06 0.11
C GLY A 482 11.69 9.14 1.55
N SER A 483 10.41 9.43 1.72
CA SER A 483 9.79 9.47 3.05
C SER A 483 9.91 8.12 3.75
N SER A 484 10.27 8.13 5.04
CA SER A 484 10.45 6.93 5.85
C SER A 484 11.47 5.91 5.28
N ALA A 485 12.35 6.32 4.36
CA ALA A 485 13.22 5.39 3.62
C ALA A 485 14.07 4.50 4.52
N PHE A 486 14.55 5.00 5.67
CA PHE A 486 15.31 4.29 6.71
C PHE A 486 14.65 4.41 8.08
N GLU A 487 13.32 4.65 8.12
CA GLU A 487 12.58 4.73 9.37
C GLU A 487 12.74 3.45 10.19
N ARG A 488 12.97 3.59 11.51
CA ARG A 488 13.16 2.46 12.43
C ARG A 488 14.33 1.53 12.10
N CYS A 489 15.38 2.05 11.46
CA CYS A 489 16.66 1.37 11.40
C CYS A 489 17.40 1.58 12.74
N THR A 490 16.88 0.96 13.81
CA THR A 490 17.27 1.28 15.20
C THR A 490 18.74 1.02 15.53
N SER A 491 19.41 0.14 14.77
CA SER A 491 20.84 -0.16 14.92
C SER A 491 21.75 0.68 14.02
N LEU A 492 21.20 1.56 13.14
CA LEU A 492 21.98 2.32 12.17
C LEU A 492 22.89 3.33 12.88
N SER A 493 24.20 3.07 12.85
CA SER A 493 25.23 3.91 13.48
C SER A 493 26.19 4.56 12.49
N ASP A 494 26.35 3.98 11.28
CA ASP A 494 27.21 4.49 10.22
C ASP A 494 26.36 4.85 8.98
N LEU A 495 26.19 6.16 8.74
CA LEU A 495 25.42 6.70 7.63
C LEU A 495 26.30 7.60 6.78
N THR A 496 26.43 7.26 5.49
CA THR A 496 27.07 8.15 4.50
C THR A 496 26.01 8.60 3.47
N ILE A 497 25.80 9.90 3.37
CA ILE A 497 24.85 10.51 2.40
C ILE A 497 25.62 10.96 1.17
N GLY A 498 25.13 10.55 -0.02
CA GLY A 498 25.76 10.88 -1.32
C GLY A 498 25.71 12.38 -1.65
N GLN A 499 26.68 12.84 -2.43
CA GLN A 499 26.93 14.27 -2.68
C GLN A 499 25.95 14.94 -3.66
N SER A 500 24.99 14.22 -4.24
CA SER A 500 23.95 14.79 -5.10
C SER A 500 22.57 14.83 -4.43
N VAL A 501 22.44 14.37 -3.18
CA VAL A 501 21.16 14.38 -2.48
C VAL A 501 20.69 15.82 -2.30
N ALA A 502 19.58 16.17 -2.94
CA ALA A 502 18.99 17.51 -2.87
C ALA A 502 17.91 17.60 -1.78
N SER A 503 17.21 16.51 -1.47
CA SER A 503 16.20 16.51 -0.43
C SER A 503 16.19 15.23 0.41
N ILE A 504 16.03 15.41 1.72
CA ILE A 504 15.79 14.36 2.72
C ILE A 504 14.33 14.49 3.11
N ARG A 505 13.51 13.51 2.74
CA ARG A 505 12.05 13.57 2.88
C ARG A 505 11.56 13.23 4.28
N ASN A 506 10.24 13.43 4.48
CA ASN A 506 9.56 13.22 5.77
C ASN A 506 9.96 11.89 6.43
N SER A 507 10.33 11.94 7.72
CA SER A 507 10.65 10.76 8.55
C SER A 507 11.75 9.85 7.99
N ALA A 508 12.58 10.32 7.04
CA ALA A 508 13.51 9.48 6.29
C ALA A 508 14.44 8.64 7.19
N PHE A 509 14.87 9.17 8.34
CA PHE A 509 15.71 8.51 9.35
C PHE A 509 15.07 8.52 10.73
N ARG A 510 13.74 8.60 10.80
CA ARG A 510 13.02 8.54 12.08
C ARG A 510 13.36 7.29 12.86
N ASN A 511 13.57 7.41 14.20
CA ASN A 511 13.90 6.27 15.08
C ASN A 511 15.20 5.51 14.67
N CYS A 512 16.20 6.21 14.11
CA CYS A 512 17.55 5.66 13.98
C CYS A 512 18.31 5.87 15.30
N GLU A 513 17.90 5.11 16.32
CA GLU A 513 18.29 5.32 17.73
C GLU A 513 19.80 5.21 17.98
N ALA A 514 20.52 4.40 17.17
CA ALA A 514 21.96 4.19 17.30
C ALA A 514 22.81 5.19 16.49
N LEU A 515 22.19 6.09 15.70
CA LEU A 515 22.91 7.04 14.86
C LEU A 515 23.60 8.09 15.75
N THR A 516 24.94 8.11 15.72
CA THR A 516 25.74 9.01 16.58
C THR A 516 26.12 10.31 15.90
N SER A 517 26.29 10.30 14.59
CA SER A 517 26.64 11.49 13.81
C SER A 517 26.04 11.45 12.41
N VAL A 518 25.77 12.62 11.84
CA VAL A 518 25.36 12.77 10.46
C VAL A 518 25.96 13.99 9.80
N VAL A 519 26.48 13.81 8.58
CA VAL A 519 26.93 14.90 7.72
C VAL A 519 25.92 15.06 6.58
N ILE A 520 25.20 16.18 6.58
CA ILE A 520 24.25 16.55 5.54
C ILE A 520 25.03 17.34 4.46
N PRO A 521 25.13 16.81 3.23
CA PRO A 521 25.94 17.42 2.17
C PRO A 521 25.46 18.82 1.74
N ASN A 522 26.35 19.60 1.14
CA ASN A 522 26.02 20.92 0.58
C ASN A 522 25.03 20.87 -0.59
N SER A 523 24.76 19.69 -1.18
CA SER A 523 23.72 19.51 -2.21
C SER A 523 22.32 19.57 -1.66
N VAL A 524 22.13 19.29 -0.35
CA VAL A 524 20.81 19.27 0.29
C VAL A 524 20.30 20.70 0.46
N THR A 525 19.11 20.95 -0.06
CA THR A 525 18.43 22.25 0.05
C THR A 525 17.29 22.22 1.07
N GLU A 526 16.72 21.02 1.33
CA GLU A 526 15.56 20.85 2.20
C GLU A 526 15.71 19.60 3.06
N ILE A 527 15.49 19.75 4.36
CA ILE A 527 15.34 18.66 5.32
C ILE A 527 13.89 18.71 5.79
N ASP A 528 13.13 17.69 5.40
CA ASP A 528 11.68 17.64 5.60
C ASP A 528 11.30 17.27 7.04
N ASN A 529 9.99 17.30 7.35
CA ASN A 529 9.46 17.08 8.69
C ASN A 529 9.89 15.72 9.27
N CYS A 530 10.20 15.70 10.57
CA CYS A 530 10.52 14.49 11.32
C CYS A 530 11.71 13.68 10.78
N ALA A 531 12.56 14.27 9.90
CA ALA A 531 13.55 13.50 9.14
C ALA A 531 14.53 12.71 10.05
N PHE A 532 14.90 13.24 11.22
CA PHE A 532 15.79 12.62 12.23
C PHE A 532 15.14 12.58 13.62
N ILE A 533 13.82 12.66 13.71
CA ILE A 533 13.12 12.59 15.00
C ILE A 533 13.44 11.27 15.71
N GLU A 534 13.61 11.33 17.06
CA GLU A 534 13.90 10.16 17.89
C GLU A 534 15.26 9.46 17.57
N CYS A 535 16.22 10.18 16.99
CA CYS A 535 17.61 9.73 16.87
C CYS A 535 18.35 10.00 18.21
N SER A 536 18.00 9.20 19.22
CA SER A 536 18.35 9.50 20.63
C SER A 536 19.86 9.48 20.95
N ALA A 537 20.67 8.73 20.17
CA ALA A 537 22.13 8.71 20.31
C ALA A 537 22.86 9.77 19.49
N LEU A 538 22.16 10.60 18.70
CA LEU A 538 22.77 11.57 17.80
C LEU A 538 23.46 12.69 18.61
N THR A 539 24.78 12.74 18.57
CA THR A 539 25.59 13.72 19.30
C THR A 539 26.09 14.87 18.43
N ASP A 540 26.26 14.62 17.13
CA ASP A 540 26.86 15.57 16.19
C ASP A 540 26.08 15.62 14.85
N VAL A 541 25.77 16.85 14.42
CA VAL A 541 25.08 17.11 13.14
C VAL A 541 25.82 18.23 12.41
N THR A 542 26.35 17.91 11.24
CA THR A 542 26.85 18.91 10.31
C THR A 542 25.82 19.22 9.23
N ILE A 543 25.32 20.44 9.16
CA ILE A 543 24.32 20.88 8.17
C ILE A 543 25.01 21.59 7.01
N GLY A 544 24.75 21.13 5.78
CA GLY A 544 25.30 21.69 4.55
C GLY A 544 24.85 23.14 4.30
N ASN A 545 25.74 23.94 3.69
CA ASN A 545 25.57 25.39 3.49
C ASN A 545 24.54 25.76 2.41
N SER A 546 23.84 24.80 1.81
CA SER A 546 22.73 25.06 0.86
C SER A 546 21.35 24.78 1.46
N VAL A 547 21.27 24.24 2.70
CA VAL A 547 20.01 23.99 3.38
C VAL A 547 19.30 25.31 3.65
N THR A 548 18.07 25.47 3.13
CA THR A 548 17.24 26.67 3.29
C THR A 548 16.14 26.48 4.31
N ASN A 549 15.71 25.22 4.53
CA ASN A 549 14.59 24.89 5.41
C ASN A 549 14.89 23.63 6.24
N ILE A 550 14.61 23.70 7.55
CA ILE A 550 14.58 22.59 8.49
C ILE A 550 13.13 22.41 8.91
N GLY A 551 12.55 21.25 8.59
CA GLY A 551 11.13 20.97 8.79
C GLY A 551 10.69 20.85 10.25
N TYR A 552 9.39 20.64 10.43
CA TYR A 552 8.74 20.36 11.72
C TYR A 552 9.34 19.12 12.40
N SER A 553 9.62 19.20 13.72
CA SER A 553 10.17 18.11 14.54
C SER A 553 11.41 17.40 13.96
N THR A 554 12.17 18.05 13.09
CA THR A 554 13.25 17.39 12.33
C THR A 554 14.25 16.67 13.21
N PHE A 555 14.69 17.27 14.33
CA PHE A 555 15.63 16.71 15.32
C PHE A 555 15.00 16.56 16.71
N ALA A 556 13.67 16.55 16.81
CA ALA A 556 13.01 16.38 18.09
C ALA A 556 13.37 15.03 18.72
N GLU A 557 13.50 15.00 20.06
CA GLU A 557 13.89 13.81 20.85
C GLU A 557 15.34 13.31 20.56
N CYS A 558 16.18 14.12 19.90
CA CYS A 558 17.61 13.83 19.79
C CYS A 558 18.32 14.17 21.13
N SER A 559 18.05 13.36 22.15
CA SER A 559 18.40 13.65 23.53
C SER A 559 19.90 13.72 23.81
N ALA A 560 20.75 13.09 22.99
CA ALA A 560 22.20 13.15 23.10
C ALA A 560 22.86 14.31 22.33
N LEU A 561 22.10 15.08 21.54
CA LEU A 561 22.61 16.14 20.69
C LEU A 561 23.21 17.25 21.54
N THR A 562 24.52 17.51 21.39
CA THR A 562 25.26 18.43 22.27
C THR A 562 25.34 19.86 21.73
N SER A 563 25.52 20.00 20.44
CA SER A 563 25.56 21.30 19.77
C SER A 563 25.19 21.20 18.30
N VAL A 564 24.69 22.30 17.74
CA VAL A 564 24.39 22.43 16.29
C VAL A 564 24.73 23.85 15.83
N ALA A 565 25.42 23.95 14.68
CA ALA A 565 25.57 25.21 13.97
C ALA A 565 24.62 25.28 12.78
N ILE A 566 23.65 26.17 12.83
CA ILE A 566 22.70 26.42 11.75
C ILE A 566 23.31 27.38 10.72
N PRO A 567 23.57 26.94 9.46
CA PRO A 567 24.17 27.78 8.45
C PRO A 567 23.29 29.00 8.09
N ASN A 568 23.92 30.10 7.65
CA ASN A 568 23.19 31.31 7.24
C ASN A 568 22.31 31.15 5.99
N SER A 569 22.39 30.03 5.28
CA SER A 569 21.47 29.66 4.22
C SER A 569 20.07 29.32 4.75
N VAL A 570 19.96 28.85 6.00
CA VAL A 570 18.68 28.47 6.61
C VAL A 570 17.88 29.72 6.94
N THR A 571 16.71 29.83 6.30
CA THR A 571 15.75 30.93 6.49
C THR A 571 14.54 30.53 7.33
N SER A 572 14.30 29.22 7.51
CA SER A 572 13.15 28.68 8.25
C SER A 572 13.54 27.44 9.05
N ILE A 573 13.07 27.41 10.30
CA ILE A 573 13.16 26.26 11.22
C ILE A 573 11.72 26.01 11.71
N GLY A 574 11.21 24.80 11.50
CA GLY A 574 9.81 24.46 11.84
C GLY A 574 9.55 24.31 13.33
N MET A 575 8.27 24.27 13.69
CA MET A 575 7.83 23.99 15.07
C MET A 575 8.44 22.69 15.58
N ASP A 576 8.70 22.58 16.90
CA ASP A 576 9.29 21.42 17.57
C ASP A 576 10.63 20.94 17.00
N ALA A 577 11.31 21.68 16.11
CA ALA A 577 12.45 21.18 15.34
C ALA A 577 13.58 20.58 16.18
N PHE A 578 13.82 21.10 17.38
CA PHE A 578 14.82 20.64 18.37
C PHE A 578 14.18 20.33 19.73
N LYS A 579 12.89 20.07 19.76
CA LYS A 579 12.17 19.76 20.99
C LYS A 579 12.77 18.55 21.71
N ASN A 580 12.94 18.67 23.03
CA ASN A 580 13.51 17.63 23.89
C ASN A 580 14.94 17.17 23.50
N CYS A 581 15.72 18.04 22.83
CA CYS A 581 17.18 17.86 22.71
C CYS A 581 17.83 18.14 24.06
N SER A 582 17.55 17.28 25.04
CA SER A 582 17.90 17.53 26.46
C SER A 582 19.40 17.63 26.75
N GLY A 583 20.25 17.07 25.89
CA GLY A 583 21.72 17.15 25.97
C GLY A 583 22.32 18.40 25.33
N MET A 584 21.55 19.23 24.63
CA MET A 584 22.03 20.39 23.89
C MET A 584 22.51 21.48 24.86
N THR A 585 23.81 21.75 24.86
CA THR A 585 24.44 22.79 25.70
C THR A 585 24.57 24.12 24.96
N SER A 586 24.66 24.09 23.62
CA SER A 586 24.82 25.30 22.82
C SER A 586 24.21 25.12 21.41
N ILE A 587 23.76 26.24 20.82
CA ILE A 587 23.32 26.28 19.42
C ILE A 587 23.68 27.62 18.80
N THR A 588 24.17 27.61 17.55
CA THR A 588 24.40 28.81 16.77
C THR A 588 23.26 28.93 15.76
N LEU A 589 22.47 30.01 15.84
CA LEU A 589 21.35 30.27 14.94
C LEU A 589 21.80 31.00 13.66
N SER A 590 21.10 30.74 12.56
CA SER A 590 21.28 31.45 11.29
C SER A 590 20.93 32.94 11.42
N ASN A 591 21.79 33.82 10.89
CA ASN A 591 21.52 35.27 10.79
C ASN A 591 20.46 35.64 9.73
N SER A 592 19.91 34.65 9.02
CA SER A 592 18.81 34.80 8.05
C SER A 592 17.44 34.42 8.63
N LEU A 593 17.38 33.94 9.87
CA LEU A 593 16.11 33.60 10.52
C LEU A 593 15.34 34.88 10.87
N THR A 594 14.06 34.88 10.57
CA THR A 594 13.13 35.96 10.95
C THR A 594 12.18 35.57 12.08
N THR A 595 11.98 34.26 12.26
CA THR A 595 11.07 33.68 13.26
C THR A 595 11.72 32.49 13.94
N ILE A 596 11.56 32.39 15.25
CA ILE A 596 11.72 31.16 16.03
C ILE A 596 10.31 30.66 16.29
N GLU A 597 9.97 29.51 15.72
CA GLU A 597 8.59 28.95 15.73
C GLU A 597 8.21 28.38 17.12
N GLU A 598 6.94 27.96 17.25
CA GLU A 598 6.43 27.33 18.47
C GLU A 598 7.25 26.11 18.87
N SER A 599 7.57 26.00 20.17
CA SER A 599 8.26 24.86 20.80
C SER A 599 9.60 24.47 20.15
N THR A 600 10.19 25.31 19.30
CA THR A 600 11.41 24.96 18.52
C THR A 600 12.51 24.38 19.39
N PHE A 601 12.75 24.91 20.60
CA PHE A 601 13.78 24.46 21.58
C PHE A 601 13.15 24.03 22.91
N GLU A 602 11.85 23.73 22.96
CA GLU A 602 11.20 23.27 24.18
C GLU A 602 11.90 22.03 24.73
N GLY A 603 12.22 22.04 26.03
CA GLY A 603 12.85 20.89 26.70
C GLY A 603 14.34 20.71 26.41
N CYS A 604 15.02 21.68 25.79
CA CYS A 604 16.49 21.71 25.72
C CYS A 604 17.09 22.03 27.08
N SER A 605 16.98 21.07 28.01
CA SER A 605 17.21 21.30 29.44
C SER A 605 18.67 21.59 29.82
N ALA A 606 19.63 21.20 28.98
CA ALA A 606 21.07 21.49 29.20
C ALA A 606 21.51 22.80 28.53
N LEU A 607 20.66 23.51 27.77
CA LEU A 607 21.04 24.72 27.05
C LEU A 607 21.45 25.82 28.04
N GLU A 608 22.72 26.25 28.00
CA GLU A 608 23.29 27.20 28.98
C GLU A 608 23.01 28.65 28.57
N SER A 609 23.07 28.98 27.31
CA SER A 609 22.83 30.31 26.78
C SER A 609 22.23 30.30 25.38
N ILE A 610 21.57 31.39 25.00
CA ILE A 610 21.07 31.60 23.63
C ILE A 610 21.32 33.04 23.20
N VAL A 611 21.88 33.18 21.98
CA VAL A 611 22.00 34.45 21.27
C VAL A 611 20.98 34.45 20.14
N ILE A 612 19.97 35.31 20.23
CA ILE A 612 18.95 35.47 19.18
C ILE A 612 19.47 36.48 18.16
N PRO A 613 19.58 36.09 16.87
CA PRO A 613 20.12 36.97 15.82
C PRO A 613 19.27 38.23 15.60
N GLY A 614 19.93 39.33 15.18
CA GLY A 614 19.29 40.61 14.89
C GLY A 614 18.28 40.59 13.75
N SER A 615 18.22 39.51 12.95
CA SER A 615 17.20 39.27 11.91
C SER A 615 15.86 38.79 12.46
N VAL A 616 15.85 38.24 13.69
CA VAL A 616 14.62 37.65 14.27
C VAL A 616 13.66 38.76 14.74
N THR A 617 12.43 38.69 14.32
CA THR A 617 11.33 39.60 14.66
C THR A 617 10.27 38.95 15.53
N THR A 618 10.18 37.62 15.52
CA THR A 618 9.13 36.87 16.23
C THR A 618 9.73 35.67 16.97
N VAL A 619 9.31 35.48 18.23
CA VAL A 619 9.60 34.29 19.05
C VAL A 619 8.30 33.68 19.48
N GLY A 620 8.06 32.43 19.07
CA GLY A 620 6.80 31.71 19.21
C GLY A 620 6.51 31.23 20.62
N TYR A 621 5.32 30.66 20.76
CA TYR A 621 4.82 30.07 21.99
C TYR A 621 5.70 28.89 22.42
N HIS A 622 6.10 28.82 23.70
CA HIS A 622 6.98 27.76 24.25
C HIS A 622 8.33 27.60 23.57
N ALA A 623 8.76 28.54 22.73
CA ALA A 623 9.99 28.39 21.91
C ALA A 623 11.20 27.90 22.69
N PHE A 624 11.35 28.27 23.95
CA PHE A 624 12.43 27.86 24.90
C PHE A 624 11.82 27.33 26.22
N ALA A 625 10.58 26.88 26.26
CA ALA A 625 9.99 26.39 27.51
C ALA A 625 10.77 25.17 28.02
N ASN A 626 10.87 25.01 29.36
CA ASN A 626 11.57 23.92 30.03
C ASN A 626 13.08 23.84 29.74
N CYS A 627 13.71 24.95 29.27
CA CYS A 627 15.16 25.06 29.16
C CYS A 627 15.74 25.35 30.54
N TYR A 628 15.82 24.34 31.42
CA TYR A 628 16.19 24.52 32.81
C TYR A 628 17.64 24.99 33.00
N GLY A 629 18.57 24.64 32.12
CA GLY A 629 19.97 25.06 32.18
C GLY A 629 20.22 26.50 31.76
N LEU A 630 19.24 27.16 31.12
CA LEU A 630 19.40 28.47 30.49
C LEU A 630 19.66 29.55 31.53
N ALA A 631 20.91 30.00 31.61
CA ALA A 631 21.40 31.01 32.57
C ALA A 631 21.42 32.41 31.97
N SER A 632 21.62 32.55 30.65
CA SER A 632 21.67 33.84 29.97
C SER A 632 20.92 33.85 28.64
N ILE A 633 20.30 34.99 28.31
CA ILE A 633 19.65 35.22 27.04
C ILE A 633 20.09 36.55 26.43
N THR A 634 20.29 36.58 25.13
CA THR A 634 20.56 37.81 24.38
C THR A 634 19.41 38.08 23.41
N LEU A 635 18.75 39.21 23.58
CA LEU A 635 17.55 39.61 22.85
C LEU A 635 17.78 40.85 22.00
N PRO A 636 17.63 40.79 20.65
CA PRO A 636 17.76 41.95 19.80
C PRO A 636 16.49 42.81 19.81
N THR A 637 16.65 44.14 19.62
CA THR A 637 15.54 45.10 19.50
C THR A 637 14.67 44.85 18.24
N SER A 638 15.13 44.06 17.29
CA SER A 638 14.35 43.62 16.13
C SER A 638 13.08 42.84 16.51
N ILE A 639 13.06 42.18 17.69
CA ILE A 639 11.89 41.43 18.16
C ILE A 639 10.70 42.36 18.34
N THR A 640 9.65 42.15 17.58
CA THR A 640 8.37 42.84 17.63
C THR A 640 7.26 42.00 18.24
N SER A 641 7.46 40.68 18.35
CA SER A 641 6.52 39.72 18.93
C SER A 641 7.28 38.68 19.72
N LEU A 642 7.12 38.68 21.03
CA LEU A 642 7.62 37.67 21.96
C LEU A 642 6.41 37.05 22.66
N ALA A 643 6.18 35.76 22.41
CA ALA A 643 5.06 35.04 23.01
C ALA A 643 5.22 34.96 24.55
N TYR A 644 4.14 35.06 25.28
CA TYR A 644 4.15 35.16 26.75
C TYR A 644 4.86 33.99 27.44
N TYR A 645 4.69 32.76 26.94
CA TYR A 645 5.28 31.53 27.46
C TYR A 645 6.57 31.09 26.75
N ALA A 646 7.18 31.97 25.97
CA ALA A 646 8.40 31.63 25.21
C ALA A 646 9.51 31.05 26.07
N PHE A 647 9.69 31.53 27.31
CA PHE A 647 10.69 31.08 28.30
C PHE A 647 10.03 30.45 29.55
N GLU A 648 8.90 29.81 29.40
CA GLU A 648 8.21 29.14 30.50
C GLU A 648 9.11 28.13 31.20
N SER A 649 9.09 28.11 32.53
CA SER A 649 9.92 27.21 33.36
C SER A 649 11.44 27.35 33.22
N CYS A 650 11.95 28.43 32.60
CA CYS A 650 13.40 28.73 32.57
C CYS A 650 13.86 29.38 33.89
N TYR A 651 13.86 28.58 34.95
CA TYR A 651 14.09 29.10 36.34
C TYR A 651 15.52 29.55 36.63
N HIS A 652 16.50 29.27 35.79
CA HIS A 652 17.91 29.60 36.04
C HIS A 652 18.36 30.83 35.28
N ILE A 653 17.51 31.48 34.47
CA ILE A 653 17.88 32.73 33.80
C ILE A 653 18.25 33.77 34.87
N SER A 654 19.49 34.20 34.86
CA SER A 654 20.07 35.21 35.76
C SER A 654 20.60 36.42 35.01
N SER A 655 20.76 36.36 33.69
CA SER A 655 21.25 37.44 32.85
C SER A 655 20.38 37.65 31.59
N VAL A 656 20.05 38.89 31.29
CA VAL A 656 19.34 39.35 30.09
C VAL A 656 20.18 40.42 29.42
N THR A 657 20.65 40.23 28.23
CA THR A 657 21.38 41.24 27.46
C THR A 657 20.55 41.68 26.27
N LEU A 658 20.32 42.99 26.13
CA LEU A 658 19.73 43.54 24.92
C LEU A 658 20.79 43.78 23.87
N THR A 659 20.47 43.68 22.60
CA THR A 659 21.37 44.03 21.48
C THR A 659 20.63 44.85 20.42
N GLY A 660 21.36 45.50 19.51
CA GLY A 660 20.80 46.39 18.51
C GLY A 660 20.58 47.80 19.01
N GLU A 661 19.81 48.58 18.24
CA GLU A 661 19.52 49.99 18.51
C GLU A 661 18.01 50.28 18.51
N GLY A 662 17.60 51.42 19.08
CA GLY A 662 16.23 51.89 19.05
C GLY A 662 15.35 51.40 20.21
N GLU A 663 14.08 51.10 19.92
CA GLU A 663 13.08 50.79 20.93
C GLU A 663 12.87 49.30 21.09
N TRP A 664 12.78 48.81 22.33
CA TRP A 664 12.21 47.49 22.60
C TRP A 664 10.70 47.46 22.28
N ARG A 665 10.28 46.52 21.41
CA ARG A 665 8.86 46.34 20.97
C ARG A 665 8.33 44.92 21.21
N GLY A 666 9.16 44.01 21.72
CA GLY A 666 8.86 42.59 21.88
C GLY A 666 7.81 42.28 22.99
N GLY A 667 7.42 43.26 23.78
CA GLY A 667 6.47 43.05 24.87
C GLY A 667 7.12 42.48 26.14
N THR A 668 6.36 41.75 26.94
CA THR A 668 6.76 41.23 28.26
C THR A 668 7.78 40.11 28.16
N ILE A 669 8.91 40.25 28.85
CA ILE A 669 9.87 39.12 29.02
C ILE A 669 9.48 38.40 30.32
N SER A 670 8.79 37.25 30.18
CA SER A 670 8.19 36.54 31.33
C SER A 670 9.27 35.77 32.14
N ILE A 671 10.13 36.47 32.85
CA ILE A 671 11.15 35.91 33.74
C ILE A 671 10.81 36.22 35.20
N LEU A 672 10.64 35.18 36.03
CA LEU A 672 10.15 35.28 37.40
C LEU A 672 11.23 35.61 38.46
N ARG A 673 12.51 35.52 38.10
CA ARG A 673 13.65 35.76 39.05
C ARG A 673 14.24 37.12 38.88
N ALA A 674 14.97 37.55 39.91
CA ALA A 674 15.83 38.73 39.84
C ALA A 674 17.01 38.45 38.89
N VAL A 675 17.19 39.30 37.89
CA VAL A 675 18.19 39.12 36.80
C VAL A 675 19.14 40.31 36.72
N SER A 676 20.34 40.05 36.23
CA SER A 676 21.22 41.10 35.73
C SER A 676 20.75 41.52 34.35
N VAL A 677 20.59 42.81 34.12
CA VAL A 677 20.13 43.37 32.85
C VAL A 677 21.20 44.24 32.24
N SER A 678 21.57 43.96 30.99
CA SER A 678 22.56 44.76 30.23
C SER A 678 21.86 45.48 29.09
N ILE A 679 21.94 46.81 29.04
CA ILE A 679 21.28 47.70 28.06
C ILE A 679 22.37 48.51 27.34
N PRO A 680 22.71 48.21 26.08
CA PRO A 680 23.73 48.92 25.31
C PRO A 680 23.35 50.38 25.02
N ASN A 681 24.34 51.17 24.62
CA ASN A 681 24.19 52.60 24.37
C ASN A 681 23.14 52.97 23.30
N GLY A 682 22.95 52.13 22.29
CA GLY A 682 22.02 52.37 21.20
C GLY A 682 20.52 52.21 21.52
N ILE A 683 20.17 51.70 22.73
CA ILE A 683 18.78 51.48 23.13
C ILE A 683 18.12 52.79 23.56
N THR A 684 16.98 53.10 22.95
CA THR A 684 16.23 54.35 23.21
C THR A 684 14.96 54.17 24.06
N SER A 685 14.47 52.91 24.18
CA SER A 685 13.28 52.61 25.00
C SER A 685 13.30 51.17 25.51
N VAL A 686 12.88 50.97 26.75
CA VAL A 686 12.76 49.70 27.46
C VAL A 686 11.37 49.49 28.05
N LYS A 687 10.36 50.12 27.45
CA LYS A 687 8.96 50.07 27.93
C LYS A 687 8.37 48.67 27.82
N GLY A 688 7.56 48.27 28.83
CA GLY A 688 6.79 47.04 28.81
C GLY A 688 7.58 45.72 28.97
N MET A 689 8.84 45.77 29.41
CA MET A 689 9.68 44.55 29.54
C MET A 689 9.29 43.68 30.75
N TYR A 690 8.76 44.24 31.81
CA TYR A 690 8.35 43.56 33.07
C TYR A 690 9.51 42.80 33.77
N LEU A 691 10.73 43.24 33.65
CA LEU A 691 11.89 42.58 34.28
C LEU A 691 11.96 42.89 35.77
N LYS A 692 12.48 41.92 36.55
CA LYS A 692 12.80 42.08 37.96
C LYS A 692 14.35 42.17 38.09
N PRO A 693 14.98 43.35 38.05
CA PRO A 693 16.42 43.43 38.06
C PRO A 693 17.01 43.29 39.46
N SER A 694 18.10 42.47 39.60
CA SER A 694 19.01 42.56 40.77
C SER A 694 20.07 43.60 40.52
N VAL A 695 20.46 43.79 39.27
CA VAL A 695 21.42 44.81 38.82
C VAL A 695 21.09 45.19 37.37
N VAL A 696 21.23 46.45 37.03
CA VAL A 696 21.08 46.97 35.63
C VAL A 696 22.39 47.70 35.26
N TYR A 697 22.96 47.29 34.17
CA TYR A 697 24.00 48.01 33.47
C TYR A 697 23.42 48.68 32.24
N CYS A 698 23.26 50.01 32.30
CA CYS A 698 22.76 50.79 31.19
C CYS A 698 23.85 51.72 30.68
N TYR A 699 24.33 51.44 29.47
CA TYR A 699 25.47 52.16 28.88
C TYR A 699 25.04 53.41 28.10
N ALA A 700 23.73 53.66 27.97
CA ALA A 700 23.23 54.82 27.25
C ALA A 700 23.57 56.13 27.93
N MET A 701 24.10 57.10 27.18
CA MET A 701 24.39 58.45 27.67
C MET A 701 23.15 59.27 27.97
N THR A 702 22.05 58.94 27.28
CA THR A 702 20.71 59.52 27.53
C THR A 702 19.83 58.38 28.05
N PRO A 703 19.16 58.55 29.24
CA PRO A 703 18.29 57.52 29.79
C PRO A 703 17.23 57.08 28.79
N PRO A 704 17.13 55.78 28.43
CA PRO A 704 16.10 55.24 27.54
C PRO A 704 14.71 55.50 28.11
N ALA A 705 13.70 55.64 27.23
CA ALA A 705 12.32 55.79 27.65
C ALA A 705 11.87 54.59 28.45
N CYS A 706 11.28 54.83 29.63
CA CYS A 706 10.88 53.84 30.60
C CYS A 706 9.43 54.09 30.99
N ASP A 707 8.69 53.07 31.41
CA ASP A 707 7.33 53.15 31.93
C ASP A 707 7.13 52.34 33.21
N ALA A 708 5.91 52.30 33.75
CA ALA A 708 5.59 51.54 34.98
C ALA A 708 5.71 50.03 34.78
N ASN A 709 5.78 49.54 33.54
CA ASN A 709 5.88 48.16 33.17
C ASN A 709 7.28 47.74 32.67
N SER A 710 8.26 48.64 32.70
CA SER A 710 9.64 48.35 32.30
C SER A 710 10.34 47.42 33.31
N PHE A 711 10.19 47.75 34.61
CA PHE A 711 10.76 46.97 35.70
C PHE A 711 9.72 46.77 36.80
N THR A 712 9.69 45.57 37.40
CA THR A 712 8.75 45.19 38.47
C THR A 712 9.32 45.41 39.86
N ASP A 713 10.61 45.68 39.96
CA ASP A 713 11.37 45.90 41.19
C ASP A 713 12.48 46.90 40.94
N TYR A 714 12.69 47.86 41.86
CA TYR A 714 13.73 48.90 41.81
C TYR A 714 14.71 48.78 42.97
N SER A 715 14.69 47.66 43.73
CA SER A 715 15.62 47.43 44.87
C SER A 715 17.05 47.12 44.41
N GLY A 716 17.25 46.78 43.13
CA GLY A 716 18.56 46.49 42.53
C GLY A 716 19.43 47.77 42.38
N THR A 717 20.67 47.57 41.99
CA THR A 717 21.62 48.63 41.65
C THR A 717 21.58 48.95 40.15
N LEU A 718 21.51 50.23 39.82
CA LEU A 718 21.63 50.74 38.45
C LEU A 718 23.03 51.31 38.22
N HIS A 719 23.74 50.74 37.34
CA HIS A 719 25.05 51.21 36.85
C HIS A 719 24.87 51.97 35.56
N VAL A 720 25.38 53.18 35.48
CA VAL A 720 25.26 54.08 34.32
C VAL A 720 26.64 54.75 34.05
N PRO A 721 26.89 55.31 32.86
CA PRO A 721 28.11 56.05 32.58
C PRO A 721 28.23 57.25 33.57
N ALA A 722 29.45 57.47 34.08
CA ALA A 722 29.70 58.55 35.02
C ALA A 722 29.16 59.93 34.55
N ALA A 723 29.33 60.26 33.30
CA ALA A 723 28.84 61.49 32.69
C ALA A 723 27.27 61.56 32.56
N ALA A 724 26.56 60.43 32.62
CA ALA A 724 25.12 60.36 32.53
C ALA A 724 24.42 60.29 33.88
N LEU A 725 25.16 60.14 34.99
CA LEU A 725 24.60 59.86 36.32
C LEU A 725 23.51 60.84 36.73
N ALA A 726 23.76 62.15 36.62
CA ALA A 726 22.74 63.14 36.94
C ALA A 726 21.45 63.09 36.10
N ALA A 727 21.55 62.65 34.80
CA ALA A 727 20.42 62.49 33.94
C ALA A 727 19.54 61.34 34.42
N TYR A 728 20.12 60.19 34.84
CA TYR A 728 19.35 59.02 35.33
C TYR A 728 18.70 59.29 36.68
N GLN A 729 19.39 60.02 37.56
CA GLN A 729 18.80 60.48 38.84
C GLN A 729 17.59 61.41 38.72
N ALA A 730 17.43 62.07 37.55
CA ALA A 730 16.31 62.92 37.24
C ALA A 730 15.27 62.28 36.30
N ALA A 731 15.58 61.16 35.66
CA ALA A 731 14.74 60.53 34.65
C ALA A 731 13.57 59.76 35.28
N PRO A 732 12.33 59.92 34.74
CA PRO A 732 11.13 59.17 35.19
C PRO A 732 11.39 57.68 35.22
N TYR A 733 10.94 56.99 36.29
CA TYR A 733 11.12 55.56 36.62
C TYR A 733 12.57 55.17 36.94
N TRP A 734 13.59 55.65 36.20
CA TRP A 734 15.01 55.38 36.49
C TRP A 734 15.43 55.89 37.88
N GLN A 735 14.95 57.05 38.27
CA GLN A 735 15.17 57.63 39.61
C GLN A 735 14.65 56.78 40.78
N ASN A 736 13.77 55.77 40.49
CA ASN A 736 13.21 54.90 41.51
C ASN A 736 14.20 53.82 41.99
N PHE A 737 15.30 53.59 41.28
CA PHE A 737 16.32 52.63 41.72
C PHE A 737 16.94 53.09 43.03
N MET A 738 16.99 52.18 44.02
CA MET A 738 17.50 52.52 45.37
C MET A 738 18.95 52.96 45.36
N ASN A 739 19.76 52.42 44.42
CA ASN A 739 21.14 52.74 44.26
C ASN A 739 21.46 52.99 42.78
N ILE A 740 21.97 54.20 42.44
CA ILE A 740 22.39 54.54 41.07
C ILE A 740 23.86 54.96 41.14
N VAL A 741 24.69 54.24 40.39
CA VAL A 741 26.17 54.33 40.41
C VAL A 741 26.68 54.73 39.02
N GLY A 742 27.58 55.70 38.99
CA GLY A 742 28.23 56.24 37.78
C GLY A 742 29.53 55.54 37.43
N ASP A 743 29.50 54.27 37.14
CA ASP A 743 30.69 53.45 36.93
C ASP A 743 30.55 52.48 35.72
N ALA A 744 29.45 52.53 34.97
CA ALA A 744 29.27 51.65 33.81
C ALA A 744 30.18 52.07 32.67
N VAL A 745 30.96 51.10 32.19
CA VAL A 745 31.77 51.20 30.97
C VAL A 745 31.37 50.09 30.06
N GLU A 746 30.88 50.42 28.87
CA GLU A 746 30.50 49.40 27.88
C GLU A 746 31.72 48.65 27.40
N ALA A 747 31.66 47.34 27.45
CA ALA A 747 32.70 46.50 26.92
C ALA A 747 32.75 46.65 25.39
N THR A 748 33.90 46.83 24.80
CA THR A 748 34.07 46.82 23.34
C THR A 748 34.49 45.41 22.94
N PRO A 749 33.57 44.60 22.41
CA PRO A 749 33.88 43.22 21.98
C PRO A 749 35.07 43.25 21.01
N GLY A 750 36.06 42.42 21.27
CA GLY A 750 37.27 42.32 20.46
C GLY A 750 38.43 43.23 20.92
N ASP A 751 38.21 44.21 21.78
CA ASP A 751 39.27 45.00 22.42
C ASP A 751 39.79 44.25 23.65
N VAL A 752 40.60 43.23 23.38
CA VAL A 752 41.14 42.31 24.42
C VAL A 752 42.26 42.97 25.24
N ASN A 753 43.04 43.83 24.62
CA ASN A 753 44.13 44.53 25.25
C ASN A 753 43.71 45.82 25.98
N GLY A 754 42.43 46.26 25.80
CA GLY A 754 41.85 47.42 26.49
C GLY A 754 42.37 48.78 26.01
N ASP A 755 42.89 48.90 24.78
CA ASP A 755 43.39 50.15 24.20
C ASP A 755 42.27 50.96 23.50
N ASN A 756 41.01 50.52 23.58
CA ASN A 756 39.78 51.04 22.95
C ASN A 756 39.80 50.98 21.40
N LYS A 757 40.51 49.99 20.84
CA LYS A 757 40.53 49.70 19.42
C LYS A 757 40.51 48.20 19.21
N VAL A 758 39.75 47.71 18.24
CA VAL A 758 39.78 46.31 17.85
C VAL A 758 40.76 46.17 16.67
N SER A 759 41.84 45.45 16.87
CA SER A 759 42.97 45.40 15.94
C SER A 759 43.69 44.05 15.99
N ILE A 760 44.71 43.85 15.17
CA ILE A 760 45.51 42.64 15.19
C ILE A 760 46.31 42.45 16.54
N SER A 761 46.48 43.55 17.29
CA SER A 761 47.11 43.45 18.62
C SER A 761 46.24 42.68 19.62
N ASP A 762 44.90 42.77 19.45
CA ASP A 762 43.94 42.04 20.30
C ASP A 762 43.91 40.53 19.94
N VAL A 763 44.03 40.19 18.67
CA VAL A 763 44.22 38.80 18.23
C VAL A 763 45.46 38.20 18.89
N SER A 764 46.56 38.96 18.92
CA SER A 764 47.80 38.53 19.55
C SER A 764 47.68 38.43 21.06
N ALA A 765 46.96 39.35 21.70
CA ALA A 765 46.67 39.35 23.12
C ALA A 765 45.81 38.10 23.50
N LEU A 766 44.78 37.83 22.73
CA LEU A 766 43.91 36.67 22.95
C LEU A 766 44.65 35.34 22.75
N ILE A 767 45.45 35.21 21.71
CA ILE A 767 46.29 34.01 21.49
C ILE A 767 47.28 33.84 22.63
N ASN A 768 47.96 34.89 23.11
CA ASN A 768 48.88 34.82 24.24
C ASN A 768 48.18 34.38 25.52
N TYR A 769 46.96 34.89 25.77
CA TYR A 769 46.15 34.46 26.90
C TYR A 769 45.83 32.95 26.84
N LEU A 770 45.35 32.47 25.68
CA LEU A 770 45.02 31.07 25.48
C LEU A 770 46.22 30.12 25.61
N LEU A 771 47.44 30.61 25.32
CA LEU A 771 48.65 29.83 25.42
C LEU A 771 49.27 29.85 26.86
N SER A 772 49.17 30.98 27.58
CA SER A 772 49.83 31.19 28.87
C SER A 772 48.87 31.08 30.05
N GLY A 773 47.60 31.35 29.88
CA GLY A 773 46.64 31.54 30.96
C GLY A 773 46.82 32.83 31.76
N ASP A 774 47.72 33.76 31.30
CA ASP A 774 48.01 35.05 31.97
C ASP A 774 47.05 36.11 31.42
N ASP A 775 46.15 36.63 32.27
CA ASP A 775 45.18 37.63 32.00
C ASP A 775 45.60 39.04 32.44
N THR A 776 46.86 39.21 32.85
CA THR A 776 47.39 40.47 33.38
C THR A 776 47.30 41.58 32.35
N GLY A 777 46.47 42.61 32.65
CA GLY A 777 46.27 43.78 31.80
C GLY A 777 45.33 43.54 30.61
N LEU A 778 44.66 42.37 30.53
CA LEU A 778 43.70 42.04 29.47
C LEU A 778 42.27 42.25 29.95
N LYS A 779 41.41 42.65 29.04
CA LYS A 779 39.95 42.74 29.22
C LYS A 779 39.29 41.43 28.72
N ILE A 780 39.43 40.36 29.48
CA ILE A 780 38.95 39.02 29.10
C ILE A 780 37.45 39.01 28.81
N ALA A 781 36.67 39.88 29.42
CA ALA A 781 35.23 40.04 29.10
C ALA A 781 34.98 40.48 27.65
N ASN A 782 35.97 41.09 26.98
CA ASN A 782 35.89 41.49 25.57
C ASN A 782 36.34 40.37 24.63
N ALA A 783 36.85 39.26 25.17
CA ALA A 783 37.47 38.17 24.41
C ALA A 783 36.50 37.08 23.99
N ASP A 784 35.35 36.93 24.62
CA ASP A 784 34.30 35.99 24.24
C ASP A 784 33.45 36.65 23.13
N LEU A 785 33.89 36.48 21.87
CA LEU A 785 33.25 37.09 20.71
C LEU A 785 32.13 36.24 20.09
N ASN A 786 32.11 34.95 20.40
CA ASN A 786 31.04 34.07 19.96
C ASN A 786 29.92 33.94 21.01
N SER A 787 30.11 34.58 22.21
CA SER A 787 29.16 34.60 23.32
C SER A 787 28.81 33.21 23.87
N ASP A 788 29.76 32.27 23.83
CA ASP A 788 29.59 30.92 24.36
C ASP A 788 29.98 30.81 25.84
N SER A 789 30.30 31.93 26.49
CA SER A 789 30.74 32.06 27.87
C SER A 789 32.13 31.43 28.17
N LYS A 790 32.86 31.13 27.12
CA LYS A 790 34.25 30.59 27.21
C LYS A 790 35.15 31.37 26.28
N VAL A 791 36.34 31.61 26.71
CA VAL A 791 37.37 32.20 25.85
C VAL A 791 38.21 31.08 25.27
N SER A 792 38.12 30.89 23.96
CA SER A 792 38.72 29.74 23.23
C SER A 792 39.31 30.14 21.88
N ILE A 793 39.83 29.14 21.13
CA ILE A 793 40.35 29.37 19.77
C ILE A 793 39.21 29.80 18.80
N ALA A 794 37.94 29.49 19.12
CA ALA A 794 36.80 29.93 18.36
C ALA A 794 36.65 31.46 18.37
N ASP A 795 36.97 32.09 19.51
CA ASP A 795 36.93 33.54 19.66
C ASP A 795 38.04 34.25 18.87
N VAL A 796 39.22 33.60 18.78
CA VAL A 796 40.29 34.06 17.89
C VAL A 796 39.80 34.10 16.45
N SER A 797 39.09 33.06 16.00
CA SER A 797 38.51 33.01 14.68
C SER A 797 37.42 34.08 14.45
N SER A 798 36.58 34.30 15.48
CA SER A 798 35.55 35.33 15.47
C SER A 798 36.16 36.75 15.42
N LEU A 799 37.24 36.98 16.16
CA LEU A 799 37.95 38.24 16.15
C LEU A 799 38.64 38.52 14.82
N ILE A 800 39.26 37.52 14.23
CA ILE A 800 39.84 37.63 12.87
C ILE A 800 38.73 37.96 11.83
N ASN A 801 37.59 37.29 11.90
CA ASN A 801 36.47 37.57 10.99
C ASN A 801 35.89 38.99 11.20
N LEU A 802 35.82 39.46 12.45
CA LEU A 802 35.41 40.82 12.76
C LEU A 802 36.37 41.84 12.12
N LEU A 803 37.65 41.63 12.21
CA LEU A 803 38.65 42.50 11.60
C LEU A 803 38.59 42.49 10.04
N LEU A 804 38.42 41.32 9.45
CA LEU A 804 38.28 41.17 8.00
C LEU A 804 36.97 41.78 7.46
N SER A 805 35.91 41.83 8.26
CA SER A 805 34.65 42.47 7.89
C SER A 805 34.66 43.97 8.02
N SER A 806 35.57 44.56 8.89
CA SER A 806 35.72 45.99 9.11
C SER A 806 36.59 46.69 8.02
N ASP A 807 37.33 45.92 7.21
CA ASP A 807 38.19 46.49 6.15
C ASP A 807 37.48 46.60 4.78
N THR A 808 36.15 46.41 4.75
CA THR A 808 35.33 46.47 3.50
C THR A 808 34.40 47.70 3.42
N GLU A 809 34.69 48.82 4.14
CA GLU A 809 34.07 50.12 3.88
C GLU A 809 34.97 51.09 3.10
#